data_0bacef634e82d5a1fe1e9cd6f75adb48
#
_entry.id   0bacef634e82d5a1fe1e9cd6f75adb48
#
_cell.length_a   1.000
_cell.length_b   1.000
_cell.length_c   1.000
_cell.angle_alpha   90.00
_cell.angle_beta   90.00
_cell.angle_gamma   90.00
#
_symmetry.space_group_name_H-M   'P 1'
#
loop_
_entity.id
_entity.type
_entity.pdbx_description
1 polymer ?
#
loop_
_entity_poly.entity_id
_entity_poly.type
_entity_poly.pdbx_seq_one_letter_code
_entity_poly.pdbx_strand_id
1 'polypeptide(L)'
;MKKKRKIFGKIILITLIVLIVAAIAFSLFVYASLDKTVDINLLKRRDSSITRIFYYDFTDRKNRIGDAVELEDEAIFQSRSEWKSIYDLPQSLKNAFVAIEDKRFYDHKGVDWLRTAKATMNYLFRFDKGGYGGSTITQQLIKNVTGDNEVTPKRKLEEIFRAKNVEKFLGKNQILEAYLNVVYMSEGCYGVGAAAKLYFNKDVSELSLVECASLASIVQNPSKYDPFTHPENNKQRRKLVLKEMLDQQMIGEDEYNRSIDEEIILSEKIEENKSSGVFSWYTEALISDVCRDFAEKYNVKPEVARNLILKGGYDIYSLIDPRLQKEAEKVYHSYQAYIQNQNGTYPQSSCVILDPKTSDVLALVGGVGTKKGNLLFNRAISAKRPPGSVIKPLSVYSVGLEEGIFNYSTVFDDTPLEMEDGSLWPKNSPDRYRGLVPLCYALEHSINTVAVKALRHVGLDKSYDFLQKYGITLNEKDKCDASLALGQLTNGESLLNITNAYCAFANGGSMSKAKTYLYLTDSNGQILIKKDDEEKRILSRENAYIMTMMLKGVVDDGTASFINLKNSISTAGKTGTSSNNEDKWFVGYTPYYVCGVWTGYDTPTPLYYTKNPSCILFDKIMERAHVGLDLSNDFEEPFEILERDFCFDSGMLVGDNCNEDLRGSRALKGYFTYDNMPIELCNRHKSVYIDAYDGMILENPLLFWRKRRASLLEYTRNVPDEIHIEDSDYLIESRKRM
;
A
#
# COMPACT_ATOMS: atom_id res chain seq x y z
N MET A 1 -57.43 -3.82 -52.39
CA MET A 1 -56.35 -2.83 -52.06
C MET A 1 -56.57 -2.05 -50.75
N LYS A 2 -57.77 -1.50 -50.46
CA LYS A 2 -58.00 -0.69 -49.22
C LYS A 2 -57.75 -1.45 -47.88
N LYS A 3 -57.99 -2.75 -47.77
CA LYS A 3 -57.79 -3.56 -46.55
C LYS A 3 -56.29 -3.81 -46.24
N LYS A 4 -55.48 -4.04 -47.29
CA LYS A 4 -54.02 -4.19 -47.14
C LYS A 4 -53.34 -2.88 -46.70
N ARG A 5 -53.78 -1.72 -47.18
CA ARG A 5 -53.29 -0.40 -46.73
C ARG A 5 -53.59 -0.10 -45.24
N LYS A 6 -54.81 -0.50 -44.78
CA LYS A 6 -55.16 -0.34 -43.35
C LYS A 6 -54.34 -1.24 -42.43
N ILE A 7 -53.99 -2.46 -42.81
CA ILE A 7 -53.16 -3.40 -42.06
C ILE A 7 -51.68 -2.87 -42.00
N PHE A 8 -51.15 -2.41 -43.12
CA PHE A 8 -49.81 -1.83 -43.22
C PHE A 8 -49.66 -0.58 -42.36
N GLY A 9 -50.66 0.32 -42.33
CA GLY A 9 -50.69 1.48 -41.46
C GLY A 9 -50.72 1.12 -39.96
N LYS A 10 -51.45 0.03 -39.57
CA LYS A 10 -51.45 -0.47 -38.20
C LYS A 10 -50.09 -1.05 -37.80
N ILE A 11 -49.42 -1.78 -38.70
CA ILE A 11 -48.08 -2.33 -38.42
C ILE A 11 -47.06 -1.18 -38.21
N ILE A 12 -47.07 -0.16 -39.09
CA ILE A 12 -46.20 1.01 -38.94
C ILE A 12 -46.46 1.71 -37.60
N LEU A 13 -47.74 1.90 -37.24
CA LEU A 13 -48.08 2.54 -35.95
C LEU A 13 -47.61 1.71 -34.75
N ILE A 14 -47.78 0.40 -34.75
CA ILE A 14 -47.31 -0.50 -33.68
C ILE A 14 -45.79 -0.49 -33.62
N THR A 15 -45.08 -0.54 -34.75
CA THR A 15 -43.63 -0.45 -34.78
C THR A 15 -43.13 0.89 -34.22
N LEU A 16 -43.81 2.00 -34.55
CA LEU A 16 -43.48 3.31 -34.01
C LEU A 16 -43.68 3.40 -32.49
N ILE A 17 -44.78 2.84 -31.98
CA ILE A 17 -45.07 2.76 -30.56
C ILE A 17 -44.01 1.92 -29.83
N VAL A 18 -43.61 0.76 -30.35
CA VAL A 18 -42.55 -0.09 -29.79
C VAL A 18 -41.22 0.64 -29.77
N LEU A 19 -40.87 1.35 -30.84
CA LEU A 19 -39.64 2.16 -30.88
C LEU A 19 -39.65 3.30 -29.84
N ILE A 20 -40.81 3.97 -29.67
CA ILE A 20 -40.96 5.03 -28.65
C ILE A 20 -40.85 4.44 -27.26
N VAL A 21 -41.48 3.30 -26.97
CA VAL A 21 -41.37 2.63 -25.65
C VAL A 21 -39.95 2.17 -25.39
N ALA A 22 -39.29 1.58 -26.39
CA ALA A 22 -37.90 1.18 -26.29
C ALA A 22 -36.95 2.40 -26.03
N ALA A 23 -37.22 3.52 -26.75
CA ALA A 23 -36.45 4.75 -26.54
C ALA A 23 -36.67 5.35 -25.13
N ILE A 24 -37.91 5.31 -24.62
CA ILE A 24 -38.23 5.73 -23.25
C ILE A 24 -37.53 4.83 -22.21
N ALA A 25 -37.64 3.49 -22.39
CA ALA A 25 -37.01 2.53 -21.50
C ALA A 25 -35.45 2.71 -21.47
N PHE A 26 -34.87 2.87 -22.66
CA PHE A 26 -33.42 3.18 -22.78
C PHE A 26 -33.05 4.50 -22.10
N SER A 27 -33.85 5.55 -22.30
CA SER A 27 -33.63 6.86 -21.65
C SER A 27 -33.73 6.76 -20.14
N LEU A 28 -34.68 6.00 -19.60
CA LEU A 28 -34.84 5.74 -18.17
C LEU A 28 -33.65 4.92 -17.61
N PHE A 29 -33.18 3.92 -18.36
CA PHE A 29 -32.01 3.14 -18.02
C PHE A 29 -30.76 4.02 -17.97
N VAL A 30 -30.51 4.82 -18.99
CA VAL A 30 -29.40 5.81 -19.01
C VAL A 30 -29.53 6.76 -17.84
N TYR A 31 -30.72 7.33 -17.62
CA TYR A 31 -30.95 8.26 -16.51
C TYR A 31 -30.68 7.61 -15.14
N ALA A 32 -31.04 6.34 -14.96
CA ALA A 32 -30.78 5.59 -13.72
C ALA A 32 -29.30 5.29 -13.50
N SER A 33 -28.52 5.12 -14.59
CA SER A 33 -27.08 4.82 -14.54
C SER A 33 -26.16 6.04 -14.37
N LEU A 34 -26.72 7.27 -14.40
CA LEU A 34 -25.94 8.50 -14.25
C LEU A 34 -25.69 8.82 -12.78
N ASP A 35 -24.45 9.21 -12.45
CA ASP A 35 -24.15 9.88 -11.20
C ASP A 35 -24.54 11.36 -11.28
N LYS A 36 -25.54 11.75 -10.47
CA LYS A 36 -26.17 13.08 -10.50
C LYS A 36 -25.77 13.94 -9.31
N THR A 37 -24.92 13.42 -8.44
CA THR A 37 -24.59 14.07 -7.17
C THR A 37 -23.17 14.63 -7.17
N VAL A 38 -23.02 15.71 -6.45
CA VAL A 38 -21.73 16.29 -6.04
C VAL A 38 -21.90 16.68 -4.57
N ASP A 39 -20.93 16.35 -3.74
CA ASP A 39 -20.96 16.79 -2.36
C ASP A 39 -20.80 18.33 -2.30
N ILE A 40 -21.83 19.00 -1.82
CA ILE A 40 -21.88 20.46 -1.70
C ILE A 40 -20.77 20.98 -0.77
N ASN A 41 -20.31 20.18 0.19
CA ASN A 41 -19.22 20.57 1.09
C ASN A 41 -17.90 20.77 0.36
N LEU A 42 -17.69 20.13 -0.80
CA LEU A 42 -16.52 20.37 -1.65
C LEU A 42 -16.54 21.77 -2.29
N LEU A 43 -17.71 22.42 -2.35
CA LEU A 43 -17.96 23.70 -3.00
C LEU A 43 -18.09 24.87 -2.02
N LYS A 44 -18.11 24.58 -0.70
CA LYS A 44 -18.22 25.62 0.33
C LYS A 44 -16.87 26.25 0.62
N ARG A 45 -16.92 27.54 1.04
CA ARG A 45 -15.77 28.27 1.56
C ARG A 45 -15.08 27.46 2.65
N ARG A 46 -13.78 27.36 2.55
CA ARG A 46 -12.88 26.91 3.62
C ARG A 46 -12.06 28.11 4.05
N ASP A 47 -12.01 28.34 5.33
CA ASP A 47 -11.06 29.33 5.84
C ASP A 47 -9.67 28.91 5.39
N SER A 48 -8.86 29.90 5.01
CA SER A 48 -7.54 29.75 4.36
C SER A 48 -6.49 29.16 5.31
N SER A 49 -6.82 28.03 5.92
CA SER A 49 -5.92 27.32 6.82
C SER A 49 -5.07 26.31 6.03
N ILE A 50 -3.82 26.25 6.42
CA ILE A 50 -2.85 25.25 5.94
C ILE A 50 -3.35 23.88 6.39
N THR A 51 -3.24 22.87 5.54
CA THR A 51 -3.45 21.49 5.99
C THR A 51 -2.32 21.08 6.91
N ARG A 52 -2.66 20.63 8.12
CA ARG A 52 -1.72 20.25 9.16
C ARG A 52 -1.68 18.74 9.34
N ILE A 53 -0.54 18.25 9.74
CA ILE A 53 -0.37 16.85 10.15
C ILE A 53 -0.12 16.83 11.65
N PHE A 54 -0.89 16.00 12.34
CA PHE A 54 -0.70 15.72 13.76
C PHE A 54 -0.25 14.27 13.92
N TYR A 55 0.55 14.01 14.93
CA TYR A 55 0.83 12.68 15.44
C TYR A 55 0.35 12.59 16.89
N TYR A 56 0.21 11.37 17.39
CA TYR A 56 -0.16 11.15 18.77
C TYR A 56 1.05 10.68 19.59
N ASP A 57 1.30 11.37 20.70
CA ASP A 57 2.19 10.87 21.75
C ASP A 57 1.37 9.94 22.67
N PHE A 58 1.23 8.69 22.23
CA PHE A 58 0.40 7.72 22.94
C PHE A 58 1.08 7.20 24.20
N THR A 59 0.41 7.36 25.36
CA THR A 59 0.71 6.63 26.60
C THR A 59 0.15 5.21 26.57
N ASP A 60 -0.96 5.00 25.86
CA ASP A 60 -1.56 3.68 25.57
C ASP A 60 -2.06 3.68 24.11
N ARG A 61 -1.28 3.07 23.23
CA ARG A 61 -1.60 3.04 21.81
C ARG A 61 -2.80 2.14 21.49
N LYS A 62 -2.95 1.03 22.20
CA LYS A 62 -4.08 0.11 21.99
C LYS A 62 -5.43 0.77 22.28
N ASN A 63 -5.51 1.52 23.37
CA ASN A 63 -6.72 2.24 23.77
C ASN A 63 -6.78 3.67 23.23
N ARG A 64 -5.83 4.09 22.37
CA ARG A 64 -5.77 5.42 21.76
C ARG A 64 -5.72 6.55 22.79
N ILE A 65 -5.00 6.35 23.91
CA ILE A 65 -4.82 7.37 24.95
C ILE A 65 -3.52 8.11 24.71
N GLY A 66 -3.61 9.43 24.47
CA GLY A 66 -2.46 10.30 24.23
C GLY A 66 -2.89 11.65 23.66
N ASP A 67 -1.97 12.56 23.59
CA ASP A 67 -2.19 13.92 23.08
C ASP A 67 -1.77 14.05 21.61
N ALA A 68 -2.56 14.80 20.86
CA ALA A 68 -2.23 15.13 19.48
C ALA A 68 -1.22 16.28 19.44
N VAL A 69 -0.11 16.10 18.75
CA VAL A 69 0.97 17.06 18.60
C VAL A 69 1.16 17.38 17.11
N GLU A 70 1.29 18.64 16.75
CA GLU A 70 1.52 19.04 15.35
C GLU A 70 2.92 18.65 14.89
N LEU A 71 3.03 18.06 13.71
CA LEU A 71 4.30 17.67 13.07
C LEU A 71 4.85 18.87 12.28
N GLU A 72 5.50 19.81 12.99
CA GLU A 72 5.95 21.09 12.42
C GLU A 72 6.99 20.94 11.31
N ASP A 73 7.89 19.95 11.42
CA ASP A 73 9.00 19.71 10.47
C ASP A 73 8.50 19.27 9.07
N GLU A 74 7.24 18.82 8.97
CA GLU A 74 6.62 18.32 7.75
C GLU A 74 5.33 19.06 7.41
N ALA A 75 5.23 20.34 7.78
CA ALA A 75 4.06 21.17 7.46
C ALA A 75 3.76 21.13 5.96
N ILE A 76 2.53 20.73 5.65
CA ILE A 76 2.04 20.72 4.28
C ILE A 76 1.88 22.18 3.82
N PHE A 77 2.72 22.53 2.91
CA PHE A 77 2.94 23.84 2.30
C PHE A 77 1.85 24.89 2.42
N GLN A 78 2.32 26.11 2.61
CA GLN A 78 1.68 27.32 2.10
C GLN A 78 1.40 27.17 0.59
N SER A 79 0.28 26.58 0.22
CA SER A 79 -0.21 26.72 -1.13
C SER A 79 -0.56 28.20 -1.32
N ARG A 80 -0.22 28.76 -2.46
CA ARG A 80 -0.65 30.10 -2.88
C ARG A 80 -2.17 30.22 -3.08
N SER A 81 -3.02 29.36 -2.52
CA SER A 81 -4.46 29.43 -2.65
C SER A 81 -5.05 30.04 -1.39
N GLU A 82 -5.20 31.34 -1.42
CA GLU A 82 -6.02 32.05 -0.46
C GLU A 82 -7.46 32.09 -1.00
N TRP A 83 -8.40 31.49 -0.25
CA TRP A 83 -9.81 31.58 -0.61
C TRP A 83 -10.30 33.01 -0.39
N LYS A 84 -10.74 33.64 -1.46
CA LYS A 84 -11.30 35.02 -1.39
C LYS A 84 -12.82 34.96 -1.39
N SER A 85 -13.44 35.65 -0.45
CA SER A 85 -14.88 35.82 -0.45
C SER A 85 -15.34 36.59 -1.67
N ILE A 86 -16.52 36.29 -2.20
CA ILE A 86 -17.12 37.05 -3.32
C ILE A 86 -17.24 38.54 -3.04
N TYR A 87 -17.35 38.93 -1.77
CA TYR A 87 -17.44 40.32 -1.32
C TYR A 87 -16.09 41.04 -1.36
N ASP A 88 -14.98 40.31 -1.28
CA ASP A 88 -13.62 40.84 -1.36
C ASP A 88 -13.13 40.98 -2.81
N LEU A 89 -13.85 40.37 -3.76
CA LEU A 89 -13.50 40.42 -5.18
C LEU A 89 -14.04 41.68 -5.84
N PRO A 90 -13.21 42.41 -6.63
CA PRO A 90 -13.68 43.58 -7.36
C PRO A 90 -14.77 43.21 -8.37
N GLN A 91 -15.71 44.11 -8.58
CA GLN A 91 -16.82 43.89 -9.52
C GLN A 91 -16.32 43.68 -10.96
N SER A 92 -15.25 44.39 -11.35
CA SER A 92 -14.55 44.20 -12.64
C SER A 92 -14.07 42.76 -12.88
N LEU A 93 -13.54 42.11 -11.84
CA LEU A 93 -13.09 40.72 -11.93
C LEU A 93 -14.28 39.78 -12.17
N LYS A 94 -15.33 39.86 -11.35
CA LYS A 94 -16.57 39.08 -11.51
C LYS A 94 -17.17 39.27 -12.89
N ASN A 95 -17.26 40.49 -13.35
CA ASN A 95 -17.79 40.86 -14.67
C ASN A 95 -16.92 40.27 -15.81
N ALA A 96 -15.59 40.33 -15.72
CA ALA A 96 -14.68 39.78 -16.73
C ALA A 96 -14.88 38.27 -16.96
N PHE A 97 -14.97 37.53 -15.87
CA PHE A 97 -15.23 36.07 -15.97
C PHE A 97 -16.62 35.74 -16.50
N VAL A 98 -17.66 36.41 -16.00
CA VAL A 98 -19.04 36.20 -16.47
C VAL A 98 -19.16 36.59 -17.93
N ALA A 99 -18.59 37.74 -18.34
CA ALA A 99 -18.67 38.23 -19.73
C ALA A 99 -18.09 37.25 -20.74
N ILE A 100 -16.94 36.64 -20.43
CA ILE A 100 -16.26 35.77 -21.40
C ILE A 100 -16.71 34.31 -21.31
N GLU A 101 -16.99 33.83 -20.10
CA GLU A 101 -17.29 32.40 -19.87
C GLU A 101 -18.79 32.09 -19.92
N ASP A 102 -19.66 32.98 -19.38
CA ASP A 102 -21.10 32.67 -19.23
C ASP A 102 -21.97 33.93 -19.17
N LYS A 103 -22.21 34.55 -20.33
CA LYS A 103 -22.95 35.85 -20.46
C LYS A 103 -24.30 35.88 -19.76
N ARG A 104 -24.97 34.73 -19.62
CA ARG A 104 -26.30 34.60 -19.00
C ARG A 104 -26.24 33.85 -17.68
N PHE A 105 -25.12 33.93 -17.00
CA PHE A 105 -24.88 33.19 -15.75
C PHE A 105 -26.00 33.42 -14.72
N TYR A 106 -26.47 34.65 -14.58
CA TYR A 106 -27.50 34.99 -13.61
C TYR A 106 -28.93 34.62 -14.05
N ASP A 107 -29.15 34.31 -15.34
CA ASP A 107 -30.48 34.07 -15.93
C ASP A 107 -30.88 32.58 -15.93
N HIS A 108 -29.91 31.65 -16.05
CA HIS A 108 -30.18 30.23 -16.13
C HIS A 108 -30.01 29.51 -14.77
N LYS A 109 -30.49 28.27 -14.69
CA LYS A 109 -30.38 27.38 -13.52
C LYS A 109 -29.41 26.21 -13.80
N GLY A 110 -28.12 26.51 -13.81
CA GLY A 110 -27.02 25.53 -13.98
C GLY A 110 -26.66 25.22 -15.43
N VAL A 111 -27.60 25.30 -16.35
CA VAL A 111 -27.41 25.00 -17.77
C VAL A 111 -28.05 26.06 -18.63
N ASP A 112 -27.28 26.65 -19.53
CA ASP A 112 -27.80 27.48 -20.62
C ASP A 112 -28.20 26.61 -21.81
N TRP A 113 -29.49 26.27 -21.89
CA TRP A 113 -30.02 25.39 -22.92
C TRP A 113 -29.91 25.95 -24.34
N LEU A 114 -30.04 27.25 -24.53
CA LEU A 114 -29.86 27.89 -25.84
C LEU A 114 -28.41 27.80 -26.31
N ARG A 115 -27.47 28.07 -25.43
CA ARG A 115 -26.04 27.98 -25.72
C ARG A 115 -25.62 26.54 -25.95
N THR A 116 -26.11 25.58 -25.12
CA THR A 116 -25.86 24.16 -25.26
C THR A 116 -26.39 23.62 -26.58
N ALA A 117 -27.61 23.98 -26.96
CA ALA A 117 -28.21 23.58 -28.26
C ALA A 117 -27.41 24.13 -29.45
N LYS A 118 -27.02 25.39 -29.42
CA LYS A 118 -26.21 26.04 -30.46
C LYS A 118 -24.82 25.36 -30.58
N ALA A 119 -24.16 25.06 -29.45
CA ALA A 119 -22.87 24.37 -29.44
C ALA A 119 -22.98 22.92 -29.98
N THR A 120 -24.06 22.20 -29.63
CA THR A 120 -24.34 20.85 -30.13
C THR A 120 -24.60 20.86 -31.66
N MET A 121 -25.38 21.82 -32.13
CA MET A 121 -25.64 21.99 -33.58
C MET A 121 -24.32 22.32 -34.32
N ASN A 122 -23.50 23.20 -33.78
CA ASN A 122 -22.22 23.52 -34.40
C ASN A 122 -21.26 22.32 -34.40
N TYR A 123 -21.27 21.50 -33.38
CA TYR A 123 -20.48 20.25 -33.32
C TYR A 123 -20.94 19.25 -34.39
N LEU A 124 -22.23 19.09 -34.58
CA LEU A 124 -22.80 18.16 -35.56
C LEU A 124 -22.63 18.62 -37.01
N PHE A 125 -22.81 19.92 -37.28
CA PHE A 125 -22.90 20.45 -38.63
C PHE A 125 -21.71 21.34 -39.04
N ARG A 126 -20.78 21.67 -38.12
CA ARG A 126 -19.56 22.47 -38.37
C ARG A 126 -19.83 23.82 -39.04
N PHE A 127 -20.90 24.49 -38.65
CA PHE A 127 -21.33 25.77 -39.25
C PHE A 127 -20.34 26.93 -38.96
N ASP A 128 -19.59 26.87 -37.87
CA ASP A 128 -18.69 27.94 -37.50
C ASP A 128 -17.32 27.37 -37.08
N LYS A 129 -16.24 28.01 -37.55
CA LYS A 129 -14.85 27.64 -37.19
C LYS A 129 -14.43 28.24 -35.83
N GLY A 130 -15.19 29.16 -35.26
CA GLY A 130 -14.98 29.74 -33.95
C GLY A 130 -15.65 28.91 -32.86
N GLY A 131 -14.87 28.08 -32.15
CA GLY A 131 -15.37 27.20 -31.07
C GLY A 131 -15.88 28.00 -29.87
N TYR A 132 -17.15 28.36 -29.86
CA TYR A 132 -17.81 28.84 -28.64
C TYR A 132 -18.03 27.65 -27.69
N GLY A 133 -17.39 27.69 -26.52
CA GLY A 133 -17.62 26.70 -25.46
C GLY A 133 -19.09 26.73 -25.00
N GLY A 134 -19.74 25.56 -25.00
CA GLY A 134 -21.17 25.41 -24.62
C GLY A 134 -21.41 25.25 -23.13
N SER A 135 -20.38 25.20 -22.29
CA SER A 135 -20.48 24.96 -20.84
C SER A 135 -20.70 26.27 -20.06
N THR A 136 -21.53 26.19 -19.02
CA THR A 136 -21.74 27.29 -18.06
C THR A 136 -20.66 27.35 -16.99
N ILE A 137 -20.53 28.45 -16.24
CA ILE A 137 -19.67 28.53 -15.07
C ILE A 137 -19.98 27.43 -14.06
N THR A 138 -21.25 27.12 -13.81
CA THR A 138 -21.64 26.03 -12.92
C THR A 138 -21.17 24.67 -13.44
N GLN A 139 -21.25 24.40 -14.73
CA GLN A 139 -20.73 23.17 -15.35
C GLN A 139 -19.21 23.09 -15.28
N GLN A 140 -18.52 24.22 -15.50
CA GLN A 140 -17.06 24.30 -15.35
C GLN A 140 -16.61 24.08 -13.90
N LEU A 141 -17.34 24.64 -12.93
CA LEU A 141 -17.10 24.39 -11.51
C LEU A 141 -17.17 22.90 -11.19
N ILE A 142 -18.25 22.21 -11.64
CA ILE A 142 -18.39 20.75 -11.46
C ILE A 142 -17.19 20.02 -12.06
N LYS A 143 -16.82 20.32 -13.30
CA LYS A 143 -15.67 19.73 -13.97
C LYS A 143 -14.37 19.93 -13.17
N ASN A 144 -14.12 21.15 -12.67
CA ASN A 144 -12.90 21.47 -11.93
C ASN A 144 -12.84 20.75 -10.59
N VAL A 145 -13.98 20.62 -9.89
CA VAL A 145 -14.07 19.98 -8.57
C VAL A 145 -14.04 18.44 -8.67
N THR A 146 -14.66 17.85 -9.70
CA THR A 146 -14.63 16.39 -9.87
C THR A 146 -13.38 15.91 -10.63
N GLY A 147 -12.70 16.79 -11.37
CA GLY A 147 -11.56 16.46 -12.22
C GLY A 147 -11.94 15.62 -13.45
N ASP A 148 -13.22 15.44 -13.71
CA ASP A 148 -13.71 14.62 -14.80
C ASP A 148 -13.55 15.34 -16.15
N ASN A 149 -12.46 15.00 -16.86
CA ASN A 149 -12.09 15.59 -18.16
C ASN A 149 -12.40 14.67 -19.35
N GLU A 150 -13.06 13.54 -19.12
CA GLU A 150 -13.39 12.62 -20.23
C GLU A 150 -14.29 13.27 -21.26
N VAL A 151 -14.03 12.97 -22.54
CA VAL A 151 -14.83 13.50 -23.66
C VAL A 151 -15.86 12.43 -24.04
N THR A 152 -16.84 12.18 -23.16
CA THR A 152 -17.90 11.19 -23.37
C THR A 152 -19.29 11.83 -23.25
N PRO A 153 -20.29 11.37 -24.00
CA PRO A 153 -21.68 11.84 -23.87
C PRO A 153 -22.24 11.59 -22.45
N LYS A 154 -21.88 10.45 -21.83
CA LYS A 154 -22.30 10.10 -20.46
C LYS A 154 -21.82 11.16 -19.47
N ARG A 155 -20.54 11.45 -19.46
CA ARG A 155 -19.95 12.47 -18.60
C ARG A 155 -20.66 13.83 -18.79
N LYS A 156 -20.93 14.24 -20.03
CA LYS A 156 -21.60 15.52 -20.29
C LYS A 156 -23.04 15.54 -19.76
N LEU A 157 -23.74 14.44 -19.78
CA LEU A 157 -25.05 14.33 -19.15
C LEU A 157 -24.94 14.40 -17.62
N GLU A 158 -23.99 13.73 -17.02
CA GLU A 158 -23.73 13.79 -15.57
C GLU A 158 -23.41 15.22 -15.14
N GLU A 159 -22.51 15.92 -15.85
CA GLU A 159 -22.19 17.34 -15.63
C GLU A 159 -23.44 18.22 -15.65
N ILE A 160 -24.34 18.03 -16.62
CA ILE A 160 -25.60 18.76 -16.73
C ILE A 160 -26.49 18.52 -15.49
N PHE A 161 -26.66 17.26 -15.07
CA PHE A 161 -27.53 16.93 -13.94
C PHE A 161 -26.90 17.42 -12.61
N ARG A 162 -25.60 17.27 -12.44
CA ARG A 162 -24.86 17.80 -11.28
C ARG A 162 -24.97 19.32 -11.19
N ALA A 163 -24.79 20.05 -12.31
CA ALA A 163 -24.91 21.51 -12.35
C ALA A 163 -26.32 21.97 -11.95
N LYS A 164 -27.36 21.31 -12.46
CA LYS A 164 -28.75 21.59 -12.05
C LYS A 164 -29.00 21.30 -10.57
N ASN A 165 -28.37 20.28 -10.04
CA ASN A 165 -28.50 19.90 -8.63
C ASN A 165 -27.83 20.91 -7.72
N VAL A 166 -26.60 21.32 -8.04
CA VAL A 166 -25.86 22.31 -7.26
C VAL A 166 -26.62 23.62 -7.15
N GLU A 167 -27.27 24.11 -8.21
CA GLU A 167 -28.05 25.35 -8.19
C GLU A 167 -29.38 25.27 -7.41
N LYS A 168 -29.75 24.09 -6.89
CA LYS A 168 -30.85 23.98 -5.91
C LYS A 168 -30.40 24.34 -4.48
N PHE A 169 -29.12 24.21 -4.21
CA PHE A 169 -28.56 24.36 -2.86
C PHE A 169 -27.67 25.60 -2.70
N LEU A 170 -27.03 26.05 -3.79
CA LEU A 170 -26.13 27.19 -3.79
C LEU A 170 -26.67 28.32 -4.67
N GLY A 171 -26.60 29.56 -4.14
CA GLY A 171 -26.91 30.77 -4.89
C GLY A 171 -25.80 31.12 -5.89
N LYS A 172 -26.13 31.97 -6.87
CA LYS A 172 -25.19 32.40 -7.93
C LYS A 172 -23.87 32.95 -7.41
N ASN A 173 -23.92 33.76 -6.36
CA ASN A 173 -22.72 34.33 -5.75
C ASN A 173 -21.83 33.23 -5.12
N GLN A 174 -22.42 32.24 -4.47
CA GLN A 174 -21.67 31.11 -3.88
C GLN A 174 -21.03 30.26 -4.97
N ILE A 175 -21.73 30.05 -6.09
CA ILE A 175 -21.21 29.30 -7.24
C ILE A 175 -20.05 30.07 -7.90
N LEU A 176 -20.21 31.35 -8.11
CA LEU A 176 -19.16 32.17 -8.69
C LEU A 176 -17.94 32.29 -7.76
N GLU A 177 -18.17 32.43 -6.45
CA GLU A 177 -17.10 32.38 -5.44
C GLU A 177 -16.31 31.07 -5.53
N ALA A 178 -17.00 29.94 -5.47
CA ALA A 178 -16.37 28.64 -5.57
C ALA A 178 -15.58 28.49 -6.88
N TYR A 179 -16.17 28.88 -8.01
CA TYR A 179 -15.51 28.83 -9.32
C TYR A 179 -14.22 29.64 -9.37
N LEU A 180 -14.28 30.91 -8.94
CA LEU A 180 -13.14 31.83 -8.96
C LEU A 180 -11.99 31.36 -8.03
N ASN A 181 -12.30 30.57 -7.00
CA ASN A 181 -11.31 30.05 -6.06
C ASN A 181 -10.70 28.69 -6.47
N VAL A 182 -11.36 27.92 -7.37
CA VAL A 182 -10.86 26.60 -7.76
C VAL A 182 -10.35 26.51 -9.21
N VAL A 183 -10.59 27.55 -10.02
CA VAL A 183 -10.19 27.54 -11.43
C VAL A 183 -8.68 27.53 -11.60
N TYR A 184 -8.18 26.72 -12.51
CA TYR A 184 -6.76 26.63 -12.84
C TYR A 184 -6.29 27.83 -13.66
N MET A 185 -5.22 28.49 -13.22
CA MET A 185 -4.72 29.75 -13.71
C MET A 185 -3.30 29.68 -14.28
N SER A 186 -2.84 28.50 -14.73
CA SER A 186 -1.47 28.21 -15.16
C SER A 186 -0.44 28.20 -14.03
N GLU A 187 0.82 27.86 -14.32
CA GLU A 187 1.97 27.85 -13.38
C GLU A 187 1.67 27.14 -12.04
N GLY A 188 0.85 26.07 -12.07
CA GLY A 188 0.43 25.34 -10.86
C GLY A 188 -0.51 26.15 -9.93
N CYS A 189 -0.97 27.30 -10.36
CA CYS A 189 -1.79 28.23 -9.59
C CYS A 189 -3.28 27.92 -9.76
N TYR A 190 -4.03 27.94 -8.66
CA TYR A 190 -5.47 27.75 -8.64
C TYR A 190 -6.13 28.92 -7.88
N GLY A 191 -7.21 29.46 -8.48
CA GLY A 191 -7.99 30.59 -7.94
C GLY A 191 -7.39 31.96 -8.22
N VAL A 192 -8.30 32.96 -8.26
CA VAL A 192 -7.97 34.34 -8.64
C VAL A 192 -7.11 35.05 -7.60
N GLY A 193 -7.24 34.73 -6.30
CA GLY A 193 -6.41 35.32 -5.24
C GLY A 193 -4.93 34.93 -5.41
N ALA A 194 -4.65 33.66 -5.60
CA ALA A 194 -3.31 33.19 -5.87
C ALA A 194 -2.75 33.73 -7.20
N ALA A 195 -3.58 33.82 -8.24
CA ALA A 195 -3.18 34.34 -9.53
C ALA A 195 -2.85 35.86 -9.47
N ALA A 196 -3.61 36.66 -8.73
CA ALA A 196 -3.32 38.07 -8.50
C ALA A 196 -1.94 38.25 -7.83
N LYS A 197 -1.64 37.44 -6.84
CA LYS A 197 -0.33 37.45 -6.16
C LYS A 197 0.81 36.99 -7.07
N LEU A 198 0.55 35.92 -7.84
CA LEU A 198 1.56 35.34 -8.75
C LEU A 198 1.93 36.32 -9.88
N TYR A 199 0.92 36.82 -10.61
CA TYR A 199 1.17 37.58 -11.82
C TYR A 199 1.43 39.08 -11.58
N PHE A 200 0.83 39.64 -10.52
CA PHE A 200 0.85 41.10 -10.28
C PHE A 200 1.44 41.50 -8.94
N ASN A 201 1.73 40.55 -8.04
CA ASN A 201 2.14 40.80 -6.66
C ASN A 201 1.18 41.70 -5.88
N LYS A 202 -0.13 41.62 -6.18
CA LYS A 202 -1.21 42.42 -5.57
C LYS A 202 -2.17 41.54 -4.80
N ASP A 203 -2.90 42.11 -3.84
CA ASP A 203 -4.14 41.54 -3.38
C ASP A 203 -5.19 41.61 -4.50
N VAL A 204 -6.09 40.64 -4.54
CA VAL A 204 -7.11 40.57 -5.61
C VAL A 204 -8.03 41.78 -5.63
N SER A 205 -8.24 42.42 -4.47
CA SER A 205 -9.04 43.64 -4.34
C SER A 205 -8.39 44.89 -5.00
N GLU A 206 -7.07 44.84 -5.24
CA GLU A 206 -6.28 45.93 -5.81
C GLU A 206 -6.10 45.83 -7.34
N LEU A 207 -6.69 44.78 -7.96
CA LEU A 207 -6.54 44.56 -9.40
C LEU A 207 -7.24 45.67 -10.23
N SER A 208 -6.52 46.17 -11.22
CA SER A 208 -7.10 47.07 -12.25
C SER A 208 -8.03 46.30 -13.19
N LEU A 209 -8.85 47.01 -13.96
CA LEU A 209 -9.73 46.40 -14.97
C LEU A 209 -8.96 45.54 -15.97
N VAL A 210 -7.79 46.01 -16.38
CA VAL A 210 -6.94 45.34 -17.37
C VAL A 210 -6.34 44.02 -16.78
N GLU A 211 -5.92 44.04 -15.53
CA GLU A 211 -5.44 42.88 -14.81
C GLU A 211 -6.56 41.87 -14.58
N CYS A 212 -7.76 42.30 -14.24
CA CYS A 212 -8.95 41.45 -14.13
C CYS A 212 -9.26 40.74 -15.47
N ALA A 213 -9.23 41.48 -16.57
CA ALA A 213 -9.44 40.94 -17.91
C ALA A 213 -8.32 39.97 -18.34
N SER A 214 -7.08 40.25 -17.90
CA SER A 214 -5.94 39.37 -18.11
C SER A 214 -6.13 37.99 -17.42
N LEU A 215 -6.54 37.98 -16.14
CA LEU A 215 -6.84 36.75 -15.42
C LEU A 215 -7.97 35.94 -16.09
N ALA A 216 -9.07 36.61 -16.48
CA ALA A 216 -10.19 35.96 -17.17
C ALA A 216 -9.76 35.33 -18.53
N SER A 217 -8.72 35.89 -19.15
CA SER A 217 -8.17 35.39 -20.42
C SER A 217 -7.49 34.02 -20.29
N ILE A 218 -6.92 33.70 -19.14
CA ILE A 218 -6.13 32.46 -18.92
C ILE A 218 -7.01 31.23 -19.00
N VAL A 219 -8.22 31.27 -18.48
CA VAL A 219 -9.04 30.08 -18.15
C VAL A 219 -9.39 29.18 -19.36
N GLN A 220 -9.57 29.78 -20.53
CA GLN A 220 -9.93 29.02 -21.74
C GLN A 220 -8.84 27.98 -22.12
N ASN A 221 -7.57 28.39 -22.06
CA ASN A 221 -6.41 27.55 -22.32
C ASN A 221 -5.20 28.11 -21.56
N PRO A 222 -5.00 27.67 -20.29
CA PRO A 222 -3.99 28.24 -19.41
C PRO A 222 -2.58 28.25 -20.02
N SER A 223 -2.16 27.16 -20.67
CA SER A 223 -0.83 27.09 -21.30
C SER A 223 -0.67 28.04 -22.48
N LYS A 224 -1.75 28.41 -23.18
CA LYS A 224 -1.70 29.30 -24.35
C LYS A 224 -1.79 30.77 -23.99
N TYR A 225 -2.49 31.08 -22.91
CA TYR A 225 -2.82 32.45 -22.52
C TYR A 225 -2.13 32.87 -21.22
N ASP A 226 -1.11 32.15 -20.79
CA ASP A 226 -0.28 32.49 -19.64
C ASP A 226 0.47 33.79 -19.88
N PRO A 227 0.33 34.83 -19.02
CA PRO A 227 0.96 36.12 -19.25
C PRO A 227 2.48 36.12 -19.17
N PHE A 228 3.10 35.18 -18.41
CA PHE A 228 4.56 35.07 -18.34
C PHE A 228 5.18 34.46 -19.61
N THR A 229 4.54 33.41 -20.14
CA THR A 229 5.10 32.64 -21.25
C THR A 229 4.57 33.04 -22.61
N HIS A 230 3.33 33.60 -22.66
CA HIS A 230 2.64 33.98 -23.90
C HIS A 230 1.93 35.34 -23.77
N PRO A 231 2.67 36.44 -23.47
CA PRO A 231 2.07 37.76 -23.19
C PRO A 231 1.20 38.28 -24.34
N GLU A 232 1.64 38.12 -25.60
CA GLU A 232 0.87 38.55 -26.75
C GLU A 232 -0.47 37.84 -26.94
N ASN A 233 -0.49 36.53 -26.69
CA ASN A 233 -1.73 35.75 -26.74
C ASN A 233 -2.68 36.21 -25.64
N ASN A 234 -2.18 36.45 -24.43
CA ASN A 234 -2.96 36.99 -23.33
C ASN A 234 -3.51 38.37 -23.69
N LYS A 235 -2.68 39.29 -24.24
CA LYS A 235 -3.09 40.64 -24.68
C LYS A 235 -4.22 40.59 -25.70
N GLN A 236 -4.11 39.75 -26.74
CA GLN A 236 -5.17 39.59 -27.75
C GLN A 236 -6.47 39.11 -27.13
N ARG A 237 -6.40 38.09 -26.22
CA ARG A 237 -7.60 37.57 -25.59
C ARG A 237 -8.19 38.55 -24.57
N ARG A 238 -7.36 39.28 -23.87
CA ARG A 238 -7.77 40.39 -22.96
C ARG A 238 -8.59 41.43 -23.69
N LYS A 239 -8.19 41.82 -24.90
CA LYS A 239 -8.98 42.74 -25.77
C LYS A 239 -10.37 42.16 -26.05
N LEU A 240 -10.48 40.82 -26.26
CA LEU A 240 -11.77 40.19 -26.45
C LEU A 240 -12.60 40.23 -25.15
N VAL A 241 -11.99 39.95 -23.99
CA VAL A 241 -12.70 40.04 -22.69
C VAL A 241 -13.26 41.47 -22.47
N LEU A 242 -12.44 42.51 -22.66
CA LEU A 242 -12.87 43.92 -22.54
C LEU A 242 -13.99 44.25 -23.51
N LYS A 243 -13.91 43.76 -24.77
CA LYS A 243 -14.95 43.95 -25.77
C LYS A 243 -16.28 43.30 -25.34
N GLU A 244 -16.22 42.05 -24.82
CA GLU A 244 -17.39 41.37 -24.31
C GLU A 244 -18.01 42.05 -23.08
N MET A 245 -17.19 42.66 -22.23
CA MET A 245 -17.67 43.48 -21.09
C MET A 245 -18.38 44.75 -21.58
N LEU A 246 -17.85 45.42 -22.62
CA LEU A 246 -18.50 46.56 -23.24
C LEU A 246 -19.82 46.19 -23.90
N ASP A 247 -19.82 45.13 -24.73
CA ASP A 247 -21.02 44.68 -25.46
C ASP A 247 -22.17 44.26 -24.52
N GLN A 248 -21.82 43.85 -23.28
CA GLN A 248 -22.75 43.51 -22.21
C GLN A 248 -23.05 44.69 -21.25
N GLN A 249 -22.56 45.89 -21.56
CA GLN A 249 -22.77 47.10 -20.75
C GLN A 249 -22.23 46.96 -19.29
N MET A 250 -21.20 46.13 -19.09
CA MET A 250 -20.54 45.95 -17.80
C MET A 250 -19.45 47.00 -17.54
N ILE A 251 -18.97 47.66 -18.60
CA ILE A 251 -18.08 48.82 -18.59
C ILE A 251 -18.56 49.86 -19.60
N GLY A 252 -18.16 51.11 -19.41
CA GLY A 252 -18.47 52.22 -20.35
C GLY A 252 -17.45 52.29 -21.48
N GLU A 253 -17.84 53.05 -22.57
CA GLU A 253 -16.95 53.29 -23.72
C GLU A 253 -15.62 53.95 -23.31
N ASP A 254 -15.67 54.92 -22.39
CA ASP A 254 -14.48 55.62 -21.92
C ASP A 254 -13.52 54.70 -21.15
N GLU A 255 -14.05 53.76 -20.35
CA GLU A 255 -13.24 52.73 -19.66
C GLU A 255 -12.64 51.75 -20.65
N TYR A 256 -13.43 51.28 -21.60
CA TYR A 256 -12.97 50.40 -22.66
C TYR A 256 -11.83 51.02 -23.46
N ASN A 257 -12.01 52.28 -23.93
CA ASN A 257 -11.02 52.95 -24.74
C ASN A 257 -9.71 53.23 -24.00
N ARG A 258 -9.75 53.46 -22.69
CA ARG A 258 -8.54 53.58 -21.86
C ARG A 258 -7.84 52.25 -21.65
N SER A 259 -8.60 51.15 -21.45
CA SER A 259 -8.09 49.88 -21.05
C SER A 259 -7.64 48.96 -22.20
N ILE A 260 -8.13 49.18 -23.44
CA ILE A 260 -7.92 48.28 -24.57
C ILE A 260 -6.44 48.14 -24.98
N ASP A 261 -5.67 49.23 -24.85
CA ASP A 261 -4.25 49.30 -25.18
C ASP A 261 -3.34 49.47 -23.96
N GLU A 262 -3.88 49.49 -22.76
CA GLU A 262 -3.13 49.56 -21.51
C GLU A 262 -2.25 48.32 -21.34
N GLU A 263 -0.97 48.53 -21.02
CA GLU A 263 -0.03 47.43 -20.74
C GLU A 263 -0.11 46.97 -19.29
N ILE A 264 -0.01 45.67 -19.06
CA ILE A 264 0.05 45.10 -17.70
C ILE A 264 1.51 45.03 -17.25
N ILE A 265 1.73 45.32 -15.99
CA ILE A 265 3.02 45.13 -15.34
C ILE A 265 2.99 43.79 -14.60
N LEU A 266 3.74 42.82 -15.10
CA LEU A 266 3.88 41.54 -14.45
C LEU A 266 4.90 41.61 -13.30
N SER A 267 4.66 40.88 -12.25
CA SER A 267 5.67 40.65 -11.20
C SER A 267 6.90 39.98 -11.79
N GLU A 268 8.05 40.19 -11.18
CA GLU A 268 9.19 39.30 -11.46
C GLU A 268 8.77 37.86 -11.18
N LYS A 269 8.97 36.98 -12.14
CA LYS A 269 8.74 35.56 -11.93
C LYS A 269 9.72 35.11 -10.85
N ILE A 270 9.27 35.09 -9.60
CA ILE A 270 10.03 34.51 -8.51
C ILE A 270 10.16 33.04 -8.88
N GLU A 271 11.34 32.65 -9.40
CA GLU A 271 11.71 31.25 -9.35
C GLU A 271 11.63 30.89 -7.88
N GLU A 272 10.57 30.17 -7.51
CA GLU A 272 10.52 29.62 -6.18
C GLU A 272 11.85 28.90 -5.99
N ASN A 273 12.68 29.42 -5.06
CA ASN A 273 13.59 28.53 -4.38
C ASN A 273 12.72 27.35 -3.99
N LYS A 274 12.97 26.18 -4.63
CA LYS A 274 12.27 24.91 -4.42
C LYS A 274 12.55 24.40 -3.01
N SER A 275 12.30 25.23 -2.02
CA SER A 275 12.18 24.85 -0.63
C SER A 275 10.74 24.43 -0.30
N SER A 276 10.03 23.89 -1.30
CA SER A 276 9.02 22.93 -0.99
C SER A 276 9.76 21.77 -0.37
N GLY A 277 9.75 21.64 0.96
CA GLY A 277 10.45 20.60 1.68
C GLY A 277 10.17 19.25 1.01
N VAL A 278 11.17 18.42 0.94
CA VAL A 278 10.98 17.05 0.48
C VAL A 278 10.32 16.33 1.64
N PHE A 279 9.04 15.98 1.51
CA PHE A 279 8.33 15.16 2.49
C PHE A 279 9.11 13.89 2.80
N SER A 280 9.02 13.40 4.02
CA SER A 280 9.49 12.06 4.36
C SER A 280 8.77 11.00 3.50
N TRP A 281 9.32 9.80 3.44
CA TRP A 281 8.66 8.69 2.79
C TRP A 281 7.31 8.36 3.43
N TYR A 282 7.22 8.53 4.75
CA TYR A 282 6.00 8.32 5.50
C TYR A 282 4.92 9.34 5.13
N THR A 283 5.25 10.63 5.17
CA THR A 283 4.30 11.71 4.88
C THR A 283 3.74 11.62 3.45
N GLU A 284 4.55 11.20 2.47
CA GLU A 284 4.00 10.94 1.13
C GLU A 284 3.05 9.74 1.09
N ALA A 285 3.35 8.67 1.83
CA ALA A 285 2.45 7.54 1.95
C ALA A 285 1.14 7.93 2.65
N LEU A 286 1.23 8.70 3.73
CA LEU A 286 0.10 9.29 4.45
C LEU A 286 -0.80 10.12 3.52
N ILE A 287 -0.23 11.08 2.80
CA ILE A 287 -0.98 11.92 1.86
C ILE A 287 -1.64 11.07 0.77
N SER A 288 -0.94 10.07 0.26
CA SER A 288 -1.49 9.15 -0.74
C SER A 288 -2.69 8.36 -0.22
N ASP A 289 -2.60 7.84 1.01
CA ASP A 289 -3.69 7.11 1.67
C ASP A 289 -4.91 8.00 1.91
N VAL A 290 -4.70 9.21 2.46
CA VAL A 290 -5.76 10.19 2.69
C VAL A 290 -6.43 10.59 1.37
N CYS A 291 -5.64 10.85 0.32
CA CYS A 291 -6.16 11.22 -0.99
C CYS A 291 -6.96 10.11 -1.65
N ARG A 292 -6.52 8.85 -1.53
CA ARG A 292 -7.27 7.70 -2.04
C ARG A 292 -8.64 7.58 -1.37
N ASP A 293 -8.68 7.61 -0.04
CA ASP A 293 -9.91 7.45 0.73
C ASP A 293 -10.85 8.67 0.54
N PHE A 294 -10.27 9.87 0.39
CA PHE A 294 -11.02 11.07 0.06
C PHE A 294 -11.62 10.99 -1.35
N ALA A 295 -10.84 10.52 -2.32
CA ALA A 295 -11.29 10.34 -3.69
C ALA A 295 -12.45 9.34 -3.78
N GLU A 296 -12.35 8.23 -3.05
CA GLU A 296 -13.41 7.21 -2.98
C GLU A 296 -14.67 7.78 -2.33
N LYS A 297 -14.55 8.40 -1.16
CA LYS A 297 -15.70 8.94 -0.41
C LYS A 297 -16.47 10.00 -1.19
N TYR A 298 -15.75 10.92 -1.83
CA TYR A 298 -16.34 12.08 -2.51
C TYR A 298 -16.51 11.89 -4.02
N ASN A 299 -16.18 10.70 -4.53
CA ASN A 299 -16.23 10.34 -5.96
C ASN A 299 -15.54 11.38 -6.86
N VAL A 300 -14.30 11.72 -6.50
CA VAL A 300 -13.43 12.65 -7.25
C VAL A 300 -12.19 11.92 -7.75
N LYS A 301 -11.50 12.46 -8.75
CA LYS A 301 -10.22 11.88 -9.20
C LYS A 301 -9.12 12.06 -8.16
N PRO A 302 -8.15 11.12 -8.07
CA PRO A 302 -7.05 11.19 -7.09
C PRO A 302 -6.25 12.50 -7.14
N GLU A 303 -6.03 13.05 -8.33
CA GLU A 303 -5.30 14.33 -8.51
C GLU A 303 -6.08 15.50 -7.91
N VAL A 304 -7.42 15.47 -8.02
CA VAL A 304 -8.29 16.49 -7.42
C VAL A 304 -8.31 16.34 -5.91
N ALA A 305 -8.45 15.11 -5.41
CA ALA A 305 -8.36 14.81 -3.98
C ALA A 305 -7.03 15.35 -3.40
N ARG A 306 -5.91 15.09 -4.09
CA ARG A 306 -4.60 15.59 -3.68
C ARG A 306 -4.57 17.13 -3.60
N ASN A 307 -5.07 17.82 -4.62
CA ASN A 307 -5.12 19.28 -4.62
C ASN A 307 -6.01 19.81 -3.49
N LEU A 308 -7.16 19.19 -3.25
CA LEU A 308 -8.06 19.59 -2.17
C LEU A 308 -7.41 19.35 -0.80
N ILE A 309 -6.81 18.19 -0.56
CA ILE A 309 -6.14 17.88 0.71
C ILE A 309 -4.96 18.81 0.95
N LEU A 310 -4.09 19.02 -0.04
CA LEU A 310 -2.91 19.87 0.14
C LEU A 310 -3.23 21.36 0.35
N LYS A 311 -4.40 21.83 -0.11
CA LYS A 311 -4.77 23.24 -0.14
C LYS A 311 -6.00 23.60 0.67
N GLY A 312 -6.65 22.63 1.27
CA GLY A 312 -8.00 22.81 1.79
C GLY A 312 -8.12 23.05 3.29
N GLY A 313 -7.02 23.22 4.04
CA GLY A 313 -7.10 23.47 5.48
C GLY A 313 -7.71 22.31 6.25
N TYR A 314 -7.19 21.12 6.06
CA TYR A 314 -7.57 19.92 6.79
C TYR A 314 -6.59 19.62 7.92
N ASP A 315 -7.04 18.91 8.92
CA ASP A 315 -6.18 18.32 9.94
C ASP A 315 -6.13 16.81 9.77
N ILE A 316 -4.92 16.28 9.50
CA ILE A 316 -4.65 14.87 9.30
C ILE A 316 -4.03 14.32 10.59
N TYR A 317 -4.72 13.40 11.23
CA TYR A 317 -4.24 12.75 12.46
C TYR A 317 -3.53 11.45 12.11
N SER A 318 -2.22 11.55 11.95
CA SER A 318 -1.35 10.46 11.52
C SER A 318 -1.00 9.51 12.67
N LEU A 319 -0.46 8.36 12.32
CA LEU A 319 0.01 7.33 13.23
C LEU A 319 1.54 7.22 13.28
N ILE A 320 2.24 8.16 12.62
CA ILE A 320 3.70 8.23 12.63
C ILE A 320 4.23 8.28 14.07
N ASP A 321 5.33 7.58 14.31
CA ASP A 321 6.24 7.85 15.42
C ASP A 321 7.44 8.63 14.85
N PRO A 322 7.54 9.96 15.09
CA PRO A 322 8.59 10.78 14.50
C PRO A 322 10.01 10.33 14.90
N ARG A 323 10.17 9.76 16.11
CA ARG A 323 11.44 9.22 16.58
C ARG A 323 11.83 8.00 15.74
N LEU A 324 10.91 7.04 15.57
CA LEU A 324 11.17 5.83 14.78
C LEU A 324 11.43 6.16 13.31
N GLN A 325 10.67 7.08 12.73
CA GLN A 325 10.86 7.53 11.33
C GLN A 325 12.28 8.10 11.16
N LYS A 326 12.69 9.00 12.05
CA LYS A 326 14.02 9.63 12.01
C LYS A 326 15.15 8.61 12.17
N GLU A 327 15.01 7.65 13.08
CA GLU A 327 16.03 6.61 13.28
C GLU A 327 16.12 5.64 12.11
N ALA A 328 14.98 5.24 11.50
CA ALA A 328 14.98 4.45 10.29
C ALA A 328 15.65 5.20 9.12
N GLU A 329 15.33 6.46 8.90
CA GLU A 329 15.95 7.28 7.86
C GLU A 329 17.47 7.45 8.06
N LYS A 330 17.96 7.59 9.27
CA LYS A 330 19.41 7.64 9.56
C LYS A 330 20.14 6.37 9.08
N VAL A 331 19.54 5.20 9.27
CA VAL A 331 20.10 3.93 8.77
C VAL A 331 20.17 3.95 7.24
N TYR A 332 19.11 4.40 6.57
CA TYR A 332 19.05 4.47 5.11
C TYR A 332 19.93 5.57 4.52
N HIS A 333 20.15 6.69 5.21
CA HIS A 333 21.13 7.69 4.83
C HIS A 333 22.57 7.13 4.89
N SER A 334 22.83 6.27 5.87
CA SER A 334 24.12 5.59 6.05
C SER A 334 24.18 4.21 5.39
N TYR A 335 23.29 3.90 4.48
CA TYR A 335 23.11 2.58 3.85
C TYR A 335 24.41 1.95 3.36
N GLN A 336 25.26 2.75 2.70
CA GLN A 336 26.55 2.31 2.16
C GLN A 336 27.56 1.86 3.23
N ALA A 337 27.37 2.23 4.49
CA ALA A 337 28.20 1.75 5.59
C ALA A 337 27.86 0.31 6.00
N TYR A 338 26.66 -0.16 5.67
CA TYR A 338 26.15 -1.47 6.04
C TYR A 338 26.12 -2.47 4.91
N ILE A 339 25.84 -2.00 3.69
CA ILE A 339 25.62 -2.85 2.51
C ILE A 339 26.68 -2.54 1.45
N GLN A 340 27.36 -3.56 0.99
CA GLN A 340 28.35 -3.46 -0.08
C GLN A 340 27.68 -3.34 -1.45
N ASN A 341 28.31 -2.60 -2.37
CA ASN A 341 27.86 -2.60 -3.74
C ASN A 341 28.20 -3.92 -4.45
N GLN A 342 27.46 -4.22 -5.50
CA GLN A 342 27.75 -5.32 -6.41
C GLN A 342 27.83 -4.77 -7.84
N ASN A 343 28.88 -5.13 -8.55
CA ASN A 343 29.13 -4.66 -9.94
C ASN A 343 29.06 -3.12 -10.08
N GLY A 344 29.54 -2.38 -9.08
CA GLY A 344 29.57 -0.92 -9.10
C GLY A 344 28.25 -0.23 -8.74
N THR A 345 27.18 -0.98 -8.43
CA THR A 345 25.88 -0.45 -8.05
C THR A 345 25.44 -0.97 -6.67
N TYR A 346 24.69 -0.13 -5.93
CA TYR A 346 24.07 -0.54 -4.71
C TYR A 346 22.64 -1.01 -5.00
N PRO A 347 22.18 -2.13 -4.40
CA PRO A 347 20.78 -2.49 -4.45
C PRO A 347 19.93 -1.45 -3.72
N GLN A 348 18.67 -1.34 -4.11
CA GLN A 348 17.66 -0.60 -3.38
C GLN A 348 17.19 -1.38 -2.15
N SER A 349 16.60 -0.67 -1.20
CA SER A 349 15.98 -1.27 -0.03
C SER A 349 14.84 -0.40 0.48
N SER A 350 13.94 -1.00 1.23
CA SER A 350 12.85 -0.33 1.92
C SER A 350 12.56 -1.00 3.26
N CYS A 351 11.97 -0.25 4.20
CA CYS A 351 11.50 -0.80 5.46
C CYS A 351 10.14 -0.25 5.86
N VAL A 352 9.46 -1.02 6.71
CA VAL A 352 8.22 -0.65 7.39
C VAL A 352 8.31 -1.07 8.83
N ILE A 353 7.89 -0.21 9.77
CA ILE A 353 7.77 -0.52 11.19
C ILE A 353 6.30 -0.35 11.58
N LEU A 354 5.72 -1.39 12.19
CA LEU A 354 4.33 -1.43 12.62
C LEU A 354 4.23 -1.64 14.14
N ASP A 355 3.16 -1.11 14.72
CA ASP A 355 2.72 -1.51 16.05
C ASP A 355 2.05 -2.90 15.96
N PRO A 356 2.51 -3.91 16.72
CA PRO A 356 1.95 -5.25 16.65
C PRO A 356 0.48 -5.34 17.04
N LYS A 357 0.04 -4.51 18.02
CA LYS A 357 -1.30 -4.58 18.61
C LYS A 357 -2.38 -3.91 17.77
N THR A 358 -2.00 -2.88 17.01
CA THR A 358 -2.95 -2.04 16.27
C THR A 358 -2.76 -2.08 14.75
N SER A 359 -1.65 -2.66 14.27
CA SER A 359 -1.22 -2.62 12.87
C SER A 359 -1.00 -1.20 12.33
N ASP A 360 -0.76 -0.22 13.22
CA ASP A 360 -0.46 1.14 12.82
C ASP A 360 0.93 1.21 12.17
N VAL A 361 1.03 1.91 11.05
CA VAL A 361 2.31 2.19 10.42
C VAL A 361 3.01 3.31 11.21
N LEU A 362 4.09 2.97 11.92
CA LEU A 362 4.83 3.90 12.77
C LEU A 362 5.96 4.61 12.04
N ALA A 363 6.61 3.90 11.14
CA ALA A 363 7.68 4.44 10.30
C ALA A 363 7.75 3.69 8.96
N LEU A 364 8.24 4.38 7.94
CA LEU A 364 8.34 3.82 6.59
C LEU A 364 9.44 4.52 5.80
N VAL A 365 10.33 3.74 5.15
CA VAL A 365 11.34 4.25 4.23
C VAL A 365 11.22 3.50 2.89
N GLY A 366 11.04 4.25 1.80
CA GLY A 366 10.77 3.69 0.47
C GLY A 366 11.96 3.58 -0.47
N GLY A 367 13.17 3.95 -0.02
CA GLY A 367 14.39 3.88 -0.84
C GLY A 367 15.65 4.28 -0.11
N VAL A 368 16.80 3.98 -0.68
CA VAL A 368 18.12 4.20 -0.06
C VAL A 368 18.63 5.63 -0.25
N GLY A 369 19.45 6.09 0.69
CA GLY A 369 20.05 7.42 0.70
C GLY A 369 19.06 8.54 1.05
N THR A 370 19.50 9.78 0.87
CA THR A 370 18.65 10.96 1.11
C THR A 370 17.61 11.10 0.00
N LYS A 371 16.35 11.22 0.36
CA LYS A 371 15.25 11.47 -0.56
C LYS A 371 15.42 12.83 -1.24
N LYS A 372 15.45 12.86 -2.57
CA LYS A 372 15.80 14.06 -3.36
C LYS A 372 14.59 14.80 -3.96
N GLY A 373 13.39 14.33 -3.75
CA GLY A 373 12.19 14.93 -4.31
C GLY A 373 10.93 14.25 -3.85
N ASN A 374 9.80 14.85 -4.16
CA ASN A 374 8.47 14.30 -3.89
C ASN A 374 7.99 13.41 -5.04
N LEU A 375 7.00 12.54 -4.76
CA LEU A 375 6.40 11.58 -5.69
C LEU A 375 7.40 10.56 -6.27
N LEU A 376 8.46 10.25 -5.53
CA LEU A 376 9.37 9.17 -5.88
C LEU A 376 8.71 7.81 -5.63
N PHE A 377 9.16 6.80 -6.38
CA PHE A 377 8.67 5.44 -6.24
C PHE A 377 8.96 4.87 -4.85
N ASN A 378 7.91 4.68 -4.06
CA ASN A 378 7.98 4.18 -2.69
C ASN A 378 7.93 2.64 -2.70
N ARG A 379 9.08 1.99 -2.52
CA ARG A 379 9.21 0.53 -2.61
C ARG A 379 8.55 -0.21 -1.46
N ALA A 380 8.33 0.46 -0.33
CA ALA A 380 7.70 -0.17 0.82
C ALA A 380 6.21 -0.50 0.59
N ILE A 381 5.53 0.31 -0.23
CA ILE A 381 4.08 0.19 -0.47
C ILE A 381 3.71 -0.12 -1.91
N SER A 382 4.54 0.31 -2.88
CA SER A 382 4.20 0.23 -4.31
C SER A 382 4.93 -0.88 -5.06
N ALA A 383 6.11 -1.32 -4.59
CA ALA A 383 6.81 -2.44 -5.20
C ALA A 383 6.15 -3.75 -4.81
N LYS A 384 5.71 -4.50 -5.81
CA LYS A 384 5.24 -5.88 -5.63
C LYS A 384 6.33 -6.83 -6.06
N ARG A 385 6.82 -7.64 -5.11
CA ARG A 385 7.93 -8.56 -5.30
C ARG A 385 7.59 -9.95 -4.74
N PRO A 386 8.13 -11.03 -5.32
CA PRO A 386 7.96 -12.35 -4.75
C PRO A 386 8.52 -12.40 -3.32
N PRO A 387 7.71 -12.76 -2.31
CA PRO A 387 8.15 -12.73 -0.91
C PRO A 387 9.14 -13.85 -0.57
N GLY A 388 9.23 -14.88 -1.41
CA GLY A 388 10.04 -16.04 -1.11
C GLY A 388 9.65 -16.69 0.22
N SER A 389 10.63 -17.23 0.95
CA SER A 389 10.38 -18.00 2.17
C SER A 389 9.77 -17.25 3.34
N VAL A 390 9.59 -15.92 3.29
CA VAL A 390 8.81 -15.21 4.33
C VAL A 390 7.33 -15.54 4.29
N ILE A 391 6.85 -16.18 3.22
CA ILE A 391 5.46 -16.64 3.12
C ILE A 391 5.21 -17.92 3.92
N LYS A 392 6.22 -18.75 4.11
CA LYS A 392 6.08 -20.09 4.74
C LYS A 392 5.33 -20.08 6.07
N PRO A 393 5.65 -19.18 7.02
CA PRO A 393 4.89 -19.07 8.26
C PRO A 393 3.40 -18.80 8.04
N LEU A 394 3.05 -17.96 7.04
CA LEU A 394 1.69 -17.51 6.77
C LEU A 394 0.84 -18.54 6.02
N SER A 395 1.46 -19.26 5.08
CA SER A 395 0.76 -20.14 4.12
C SER A 395 0.77 -21.61 4.51
N VAL A 396 1.76 -22.05 5.27
CA VAL A 396 1.97 -23.49 5.55
C VAL A 396 1.93 -23.77 7.04
N TYR A 397 2.86 -23.18 7.80
CA TYR A 397 3.11 -23.60 9.18
C TYR A 397 1.98 -23.17 10.11
N SER A 398 1.58 -21.88 10.09
CA SER A 398 0.48 -21.42 10.94
C SER A 398 -0.86 -22.06 10.56
N VAL A 399 -1.07 -22.33 9.27
CA VAL A 399 -2.29 -22.99 8.80
C VAL A 399 -2.37 -24.40 9.33
N GLY A 400 -1.28 -25.16 9.22
CA GLY A 400 -1.24 -26.55 9.71
C GLY A 400 -1.39 -26.66 11.23
N LEU A 401 -0.83 -25.70 12.00
CA LEU A 401 -1.02 -25.60 13.44
C LEU A 401 -2.48 -25.27 13.79
N GLU A 402 -3.07 -24.28 13.14
CA GLU A 402 -4.44 -23.83 13.43
C GLU A 402 -5.49 -24.88 13.07
N GLU A 403 -5.27 -25.62 11.99
CA GLU A 403 -6.14 -26.70 11.54
C GLU A 403 -5.87 -28.02 12.29
N GLY A 404 -4.94 -28.05 13.26
CA GLY A 404 -4.58 -29.26 14.02
C GLY A 404 -3.94 -30.38 13.19
N ILE A 405 -3.40 -30.06 12.02
CA ILE A 405 -2.72 -31.02 11.13
C ILE A 405 -1.32 -31.31 11.64
N PHE A 406 -0.67 -30.33 12.22
CA PHE A 406 0.69 -30.37 12.76
C PHE A 406 0.74 -29.91 14.20
N ASN A 407 1.83 -30.28 14.87
CA ASN A 407 2.29 -29.65 16.10
C ASN A 407 3.76 -29.20 15.95
N TYR A 408 4.32 -28.62 16.98
CA TYR A 408 5.69 -28.09 17.01
C TYR A 408 6.75 -29.13 16.61
N SER A 409 6.56 -30.40 17.02
CA SER A 409 7.53 -31.50 16.84
C SER A 409 7.23 -32.38 15.64
N THR A 410 6.17 -32.15 14.86
CA THR A 410 5.83 -32.97 13.69
C THR A 410 7.03 -33.14 12.76
N VAL A 411 7.39 -34.39 12.41
CA VAL A 411 8.59 -34.70 11.64
C VAL A 411 8.25 -34.96 10.18
N PHE A 412 9.06 -34.40 9.31
CA PHE A 412 9.07 -34.65 7.87
C PHE A 412 10.45 -35.16 7.43
N ASP A 413 10.47 -35.98 6.38
CA ASP A 413 11.71 -36.38 5.75
C ASP A 413 12.16 -35.32 4.72
N ASP A 414 13.28 -34.67 4.99
CA ASP A 414 13.90 -33.66 4.10
C ASP A 414 14.55 -34.39 2.91
N THR A 415 13.73 -34.76 1.97
CA THR A 415 14.12 -35.36 0.67
C THR A 415 13.33 -34.69 -0.45
N PRO A 416 13.89 -34.55 -1.66
CA PRO A 416 13.17 -33.97 -2.78
C PRO A 416 12.00 -34.87 -3.20
N LEU A 417 11.04 -34.29 -3.91
CA LEU A 417 9.93 -34.98 -4.54
C LEU A 417 10.30 -35.29 -5.99
N GLU A 418 10.00 -36.50 -6.45
CA GLU A 418 10.09 -36.83 -7.86
C GLU A 418 8.87 -36.30 -8.59
N MET A 419 9.11 -35.52 -9.64
CA MET A 419 8.08 -34.91 -10.48
C MET A 419 7.70 -35.90 -11.61
N GLU A 420 6.59 -35.63 -12.31
CA GLU A 420 6.09 -36.48 -13.40
C GLU A 420 7.10 -36.67 -14.55
N ASP A 421 8.01 -35.72 -14.75
CA ASP A 421 9.09 -35.78 -15.74
C ASP A 421 10.38 -36.48 -15.23
N GLY A 422 10.34 -37.01 -14.02
CA GLY A 422 11.50 -37.66 -13.37
C GLY A 422 12.48 -36.66 -12.75
N SER A 423 12.24 -35.37 -12.82
CA SER A 423 13.09 -34.37 -12.15
C SER A 423 12.82 -34.32 -10.66
N LEU A 424 13.86 -33.92 -9.90
CA LEU A 424 13.77 -33.81 -8.44
C LEU A 424 13.52 -32.34 -8.03
N TRP A 425 12.43 -32.09 -7.27
CA TRP A 425 12.02 -30.78 -6.82
C TRP A 425 11.37 -30.82 -5.42
N PRO A 426 11.42 -29.76 -4.60
CA PRO A 426 12.28 -28.58 -4.77
C PRO A 426 13.72 -28.85 -4.30
N LYS A 427 14.65 -27.99 -4.70
CA LYS A 427 15.98 -27.95 -4.12
C LYS A 427 15.99 -27.08 -2.86
N ASN A 428 16.77 -27.53 -1.86
CA ASN A 428 17.08 -26.70 -0.70
C ASN A 428 18.14 -25.63 -1.03
N SER A 429 18.35 -24.69 -0.13
CA SER A 429 19.44 -23.71 -0.25
C SER A 429 20.21 -23.66 1.10
N PRO A 430 21.43 -24.20 1.17
CA PRO A 430 22.18 -24.92 0.14
C PRO A 430 21.55 -26.24 -0.30
N ASP A 431 21.93 -26.72 -1.48
CA ASP A 431 21.42 -27.98 -2.08
C ASP A 431 21.96 -29.22 -1.33
N ARG A 432 21.33 -29.51 -0.20
CA ARG A 432 21.61 -30.67 0.67
C ARG A 432 20.33 -31.10 1.39
N TYR A 433 20.26 -32.38 1.74
CA TYR A 433 19.10 -32.99 2.37
C TYR A 433 19.51 -33.64 3.69
N ARG A 434 18.73 -33.38 4.75
CA ARG A 434 19.09 -33.74 6.13
C ARG A 434 18.45 -35.04 6.60
N GLY A 435 17.40 -35.50 5.92
CA GLY A 435 16.59 -36.64 6.34
C GLY A 435 15.49 -36.19 7.30
N LEU A 436 15.26 -36.96 8.35
CA LEU A 436 14.20 -36.67 9.32
C LEU A 436 14.47 -35.41 10.11
N VAL A 437 13.57 -34.43 10.00
CA VAL A 437 13.66 -33.14 10.72
C VAL A 437 12.29 -32.74 11.26
N PRO A 438 12.22 -32.17 12.47
CA PRO A 438 10.99 -31.62 13.00
C PRO A 438 10.63 -30.31 12.34
N LEU A 439 9.35 -29.97 12.37
CA LEU A 439 8.77 -28.81 11.70
C LEU A 439 9.41 -27.49 12.16
N CYS A 440 9.69 -27.35 13.47
CA CYS A 440 10.38 -26.20 14.03
C CYS A 440 11.76 -25.98 13.39
N TYR A 441 12.56 -27.04 13.30
CA TYR A 441 13.89 -27.02 12.68
C TYR A 441 13.82 -26.74 11.16
N ALA A 442 12.80 -27.29 10.50
CA ALA A 442 12.59 -27.04 9.07
C ALA A 442 12.25 -25.58 8.77
N LEU A 443 11.49 -24.89 9.64
CA LEU A 443 11.22 -23.45 9.53
C LEU A 443 12.46 -22.62 9.85
N GLU A 444 13.18 -23.00 10.91
CA GLU A 444 14.43 -22.37 11.37
C GLU A 444 15.47 -22.30 10.25
N HIS A 445 15.64 -23.40 9.53
CA HIS A 445 16.59 -23.51 8.42
C HIS A 445 15.96 -23.27 7.04
N SER A 446 14.68 -22.90 7.01
CA SER A 446 13.95 -22.53 5.79
C SER A 446 13.92 -23.65 4.72
N ILE A 447 13.81 -24.93 5.13
CA ILE A 447 13.88 -26.11 4.27
C ILE A 447 12.72 -26.10 3.27
N ASN A 448 13.03 -26.20 1.98
CA ASN A 448 12.04 -26.09 0.90
C ASN A 448 11.22 -27.38 0.74
N THR A 449 11.88 -28.52 0.77
CA THR A 449 11.25 -29.85 0.61
C THR A 449 10.17 -30.07 1.67
N VAL A 450 10.49 -29.75 2.92
CA VAL A 450 9.55 -29.85 4.04
C VAL A 450 8.38 -28.90 3.88
N ALA A 451 8.64 -27.65 3.48
CA ALA A 451 7.56 -26.68 3.26
C ALA A 451 6.55 -27.15 2.20
N VAL A 452 7.03 -27.73 1.09
CA VAL A 452 6.17 -28.28 0.03
C VAL A 452 5.40 -29.51 0.53
N LYS A 453 6.08 -30.43 1.22
CA LYS A 453 5.41 -31.62 1.79
C LYS A 453 4.35 -31.23 2.81
N ALA A 454 4.66 -30.31 3.70
CA ALA A 454 3.72 -29.79 4.69
C ALA A 454 2.53 -29.10 4.02
N LEU A 455 2.76 -28.26 2.97
CA LEU A 455 1.67 -27.65 2.20
C LEU A 455 0.72 -28.70 1.60
N ARG A 456 1.27 -29.80 1.07
CA ARG A 456 0.43 -30.88 0.49
C ARG A 456 -0.45 -31.56 1.55
N HIS A 457 -0.02 -31.60 2.82
CA HIS A 457 -0.86 -32.08 3.93
C HIS A 457 -1.92 -31.04 4.33
N VAL A 458 -1.60 -29.75 4.31
CA VAL A 458 -2.54 -28.64 4.55
C VAL A 458 -3.60 -28.57 3.45
N GLY A 459 -3.17 -28.72 2.20
CA GLY A 459 -3.99 -28.53 1.01
C GLY A 459 -3.93 -27.10 0.46
N LEU A 460 -3.93 -27.00 -0.88
CA LEU A 460 -3.75 -25.71 -1.58
C LEU A 460 -4.88 -24.71 -1.28
N ASP A 461 -6.12 -25.16 -1.23
CA ASP A 461 -7.27 -24.30 -0.99
C ASP A 461 -7.22 -23.66 0.39
N LYS A 462 -6.96 -24.44 1.43
CA LYS A 462 -6.85 -23.90 2.80
C LYS A 462 -5.72 -22.88 2.92
N SER A 463 -4.55 -23.20 2.38
CA SER A 463 -3.39 -22.30 2.38
C SER A 463 -3.71 -20.98 1.65
N TYR A 464 -4.37 -21.07 0.49
CA TYR A 464 -4.79 -19.92 -0.29
C TYR A 464 -5.78 -19.02 0.49
N ASP A 465 -6.80 -19.61 1.09
CA ASP A 465 -7.83 -18.91 1.88
C ASP A 465 -7.22 -18.25 3.12
N PHE A 466 -6.26 -18.91 3.80
CA PHE A 466 -5.56 -18.33 4.94
C PHE A 466 -4.71 -17.11 4.55
N LEU A 467 -3.99 -17.17 3.44
CA LEU A 467 -3.25 -16.00 2.95
C LEU A 467 -4.18 -14.79 2.68
N GLN A 468 -5.39 -15.05 2.17
CA GLN A 468 -6.38 -13.97 2.01
C GLN A 468 -6.87 -13.41 3.36
N LYS A 469 -7.02 -14.25 4.40
CA LYS A 469 -7.35 -13.77 5.77
C LYS A 469 -6.25 -12.85 6.31
N TYR A 470 -4.99 -13.11 6.00
CA TYR A 470 -3.84 -12.24 6.32
C TYR A 470 -3.78 -10.96 5.47
N GLY A 471 -4.69 -10.77 4.51
CA GLY A 471 -4.75 -9.59 3.64
C GLY A 471 -3.79 -9.65 2.44
N ILE A 472 -3.24 -10.82 2.11
CA ILE A 472 -2.37 -11.01 0.95
C ILE A 472 -3.22 -11.10 -0.33
N THR A 473 -2.82 -10.33 -1.34
CA THR A 473 -3.52 -10.33 -2.65
C THR A 473 -2.99 -11.45 -3.53
N LEU A 474 -3.85 -12.41 -3.85
CA LEU A 474 -3.48 -13.60 -4.63
C LEU A 474 -4.15 -13.61 -6.02
N ASN A 475 -3.49 -14.27 -6.96
CA ASN A 475 -4.05 -14.65 -8.26
C ASN A 475 -4.47 -16.12 -8.21
N GLU A 476 -5.47 -16.53 -9.00
CA GLU A 476 -5.87 -17.94 -9.09
C GLU A 476 -4.72 -18.88 -9.50
N LYS A 477 -3.75 -18.39 -10.27
CA LYS A 477 -2.53 -19.13 -10.63
C LYS A 477 -1.61 -19.41 -9.44
N ASP A 478 -1.81 -18.70 -8.32
CA ASP A 478 -1.01 -18.91 -7.10
C ASP A 478 -1.44 -20.13 -6.30
N LYS A 479 -2.53 -20.84 -6.68
CA LYS A 479 -2.92 -22.12 -6.10
C LYS A 479 -2.00 -23.26 -6.58
N CYS A 480 -0.73 -23.17 -6.23
CA CYS A 480 0.29 -24.18 -6.54
C CYS A 480 1.39 -24.23 -5.48
N ASP A 481 2.13 -25.34 -5.45
CA ASP A 481 3.21 -25.57 -4.48
C ASP A 481 4.28 -24.46 -4.51
N ALA A 482 4.67 -24.00 -5.69
CA ALA A 482 5.72 -22.99 -5.85
C ALA A 482 5.31 -21.63 -5.25
N SER A 483 4.06 -21.19 -5.46
CA SER A 483 3.57 -19.93 -4.93
C SER A 483 3.29 -20.01 -3.44
N LEU A 484 2.54 -21.03 -2.99
CA LEU A 484 2.09 -21.11 -1.62
C LEU A 484 3.17 -21.59 -0.64
N ALA A 485 4.03 -22.55 -1.02
CA ALA A 485 5.09 -23.04 -0.13
C ALA A 485 6.40 -22.23 -0.22
N LEU A 486 6.71 -21.65 -1.40
CA LEU A 486 8.01 -21.04 -1.67
C LEU A 486 7.93 -19.53 -1.99
N GLY A 487 6.72 -18.96 -2.05
CA GLY A 487 6.50 -17.54 -2.22
C GLY A 487 6.76 -17.00 -3.64
N GLN A 488 6.59 -17.85 -4.65
CA GLN A 488 6.68 -17.43 -6.05
C GLN A 488 5.33 -16.90 -6.54
N LEU A 489 4.82 -15.86 -5.87
CA LEU A 489 3.53 -15.27 -6.20
C LEU A 489 3.58 -14.60 -7.59
N THR A 490 2.55 -14.85 -8.40
CA THR A 490 2.43 -14.36 -9.80
C THR A 490 2.60 -12.84 -9.91
N ASN A 491 1.97 -12.09 -9.02
CA ASN A 491 2.04 -10.63 -9.00
C ASN A 491 3.00 -10.08 -7.92
N GLY A 492 3.59 -10.96 -7.11
CA GLY A 492 4.30 -10.55 -5.89
C GLY A 492 3.40 -9.87 -4.87
N GLU A 493 3.99 -9.39 -3.77
CA GLU A 493 3.27 -8.62 -2.75
C GLU A 493 4.14 -7.45 -2.24
N SER A 494 3.50 -6.44 -1.63
CA SER A 494 4.18 -5.28 -1.04
C SER A 494 4.84 -5.64 0.28
N LEU A 495 5.91 -4.90 0.62
CA LEU A 495 6.57 -5.06 1.92
C LEU A 495 5.59 -4.76 3.07
N LEU A 496 4.78 -3.72 2.92
CA LEU A 496 3.77 -3.34 3.93
C LEU A 496 2.81 -4.50 4.24
N ASN A 497 2.22 -5.13 3.22
CA ASN A 497 1.23 -6.18 3.42
C ASN A 497 1.84 -7.44 4.04
N ILE A 498 3.03 -7.86 3.58
CA ILE A 498 3.74 -8.99 4.18
C ILE A 498 4.11 -8.69 5.64
N THR A 499 4.61 -7.47 5.94
CA THR A 499 4.96 -7.08 7.31
C THR A 499 3.72 -7.06 8.21
N ASN A 500 2.61 -6.52 7.71
CA ASN A 500 1.35 -6.48 8.45
C ASN A 500 0.81 -7.87 8.80
N ALA A 501 0.95 -8.85 7.91
CA ALA A 501 0.53 -10.22 8.19
C ALA A 501 1.25 -10.83 9.40
N TYR A 502 2.50 -10.43 9.67
CA TYR A 502 3.26 -10.90 10.84
C TYR A 502 2.78 -10.27 12.15
N CYS A 503 2.00 -9.18 12.12
CA CYS A 503 1.35 -8.66 13.31
C CYS A 503 0.44 -9.70 13.98
N ALA A 504 -0.15 -10.62 13.21
CA ALA A 504 -0.95 -11.71 13.77
C ALA A 504 -0.14 -12.60 14.73
N PHE A 505 1.12 -12.89 14.41
CA PHE A 505 1.98 -13.68 15.30
C PHE A 505 2.37 -12.87 16.54
N ALA A 506 2.74 -11.60 16.35
CA ALA A 506 3.19 -10.71 17.42
C ALA A 506 2.07 -10.24 18.35
N ASN A 507 0.79 -10.34 17.94
CA ASN A 507 -0.39 -9.93 18.70
C ASN A 507 -1.33 -11.11 19.05
N GLY A 508 -0.76 -12.24 19.43
CA GLY A 508 -1.54 -13.38 19.93
C GLY A 508 -2.64 -13.85 18.96
N GLY A 509 -2.38 -13.88 17.68
CA GLY A 509 -3.26 -14.41 16.65
C GLY A 509 -4.21 -13.40 15.99
N SER A 510 -4.17 -12.13 16.41
CA SER A 510 -5.04 -11.08 15.88
C SER A 510 -4.26 -10.01 15.12
N MET A 511 -4.88 -9.40 14.12
CA MET A 511 -4.33 -8.26 13.39
C MET A 511 -5.43 -7.34 12.87
N SER A 512 -5.05 -6.09 12.57
CA SER A 512 -5.90 -5.14 11.85
C SER A 512 -5.32 -4.82 10.47
N LYS A 513 -6.05 -4.08 9.67
CA LYS A 513 -5.51 -3.56 8.40
C LYS A 513 -4.51 -2.46 8.69
N ALA A 514 -3.34 -2.51 8.07
CA ALA A 514 -2.33 -1.46 8.19
C ALA A 514 -2.88 -0.10 7.75
N LYS A 515 -2.58 0.94 8.52
CA LYS A 515 -3.06 2.30 8.29
C LYS A 515 -2.03 3.33 8.70
N THR A 516 -2.02 4.48 8.00
CA THR A 516 -1.09 5.58 8.24
C THR A 516 -1.70 6.73 9.04
N TYR A 517 -3.04 6.75 9.18
CA TYR A 517 -3.78 7.78 9.90
C TYR A 517 -5.03 7.23 10.58
N LEU A 518 -5.53 7.94 11.57
CA LEU A 518 -6.78 7.62 12.28
C LEU A 518 -7.98 8.28 11.62
N TYR A 519 -7.91 9.58 11.43
CA TYR A 519 -9.01 10.36 10.83
C TYR A 519 -8.50 11.64 10.19
N LEU A 520 -9.35 12.19 9.33
CA LEU A 520 -9.22 13.48 8.68
C LEU A 520 -10.35 14.37 9.16
N THR A 521 -10.05 15.62 9.58
CA THR A 521 -11.07 16.61 9.91
C THR A 521 -10.99 17.82 8.97
N ASP A 522 -12.08 18.58 8.93
CA ASP A 522 -12.06 19.93 8.38
C ASP A 522 -11.53 20.96 9.41
N SER A 523 -11.43 22.22 9.00
CA SER A 523 -10.97 23.32 9.85
C SER A 523 -11.85 23.60 11.09
N ASN A 524 -13.06 23.04 11.15
CA ASN A 524 -13.98 23.14 12.29
C ASN A 524 -13.89 21.94 13.24
N GLY A 525 -12.99 21.01 12.97
CA GLY A 525 -12.83 19.78 13.74
C GLY A 525 -13.87 18.69 13.42
N GLN A 526 -14.69 18.86 12.37
CA GLN A 526 -15.65 17.83 11.95
C GLN A 526 -14.89 16.66 11.27
N ILE A 527 -15.07 15.44 11.77
CA ILE A 527 -14.47 14.25 11.17
C ILE A 527 -15.08 14.00 9.79
N LEU A 528 -14.25 14.07 8.77
CA LEU A 528 -14.62 13.79 7.40
C LEU A 528 -14.39 12.33 7.03
N ILE A 529 -13.27 11.75 7.42
CA ILE A 529 -12.92 10.34 7.18
C ILE A 529 -12.39 9.78 8.49
N LYS A 530 -12.80 8.59 8.84
CA LYS A 530 -12.26 7.83 9.97
C LYS A 530 -11.88 6.44 9.48
N LYS A 531 -10.66 6.00 9.82
CA LYS A 531 -10.22 4.63 9.56
C LYS A 531 -10.88 3.67 10.51
N ASP A 532 -11.12 2.47 10.00
CA ASP A 532 -11.61 1.36 10.80
C ASP A 532 -10.46 0.75 11.64
N ASP A 533 -10.77 0.41 12.89
CA ASP A 533 -9.89 -0.30 13.81
C ASP A 533 -10.33 -1.77 14.00
N GLU A 534 -11.06 -2.35 13.03
CA GLU A 534 -11.53 -3.73 13.12
C GLU A 534 -10.36 -4.71 13.26
N GLU A 535 -10.26 -5.31 14.42
CA GLU A 535 -9.30 -6.37 14.72
C GLU A 535 -9.90 -7.72 14.29
N LYS A 536 -9.14 -8.49 13.50
CA LYS A 536 -9.52 -9.83 13.04
C LYS A 536 -8.64 -10.87 13.68
N ARG A 537 -9.26 -11.89 14.28
CA ARG A 537 -8.55 -13.07 14.74
C ARG A 537 -8.29 -14.02 13.58
N ILE A 538 -7.03 -14.36 13.37
CA ILE A 538 -6.55 -15.27 12.32
C ILE A 538 -6.15 -16.62 12.92
N LEU A 539 -5.52 -16.59 14.10
CA LEU A 539 -5.04 -17.78 14.84
C LEU A 539 -5.53 -17.73 16.28
N SER A 540 -5.53 -18.87 16.94
CA SER A 540 -5.59 -18.95 18.40
C SER A 540 -4.35 -18.29 19.03
N ARG A 541 -4.44 -17.91 20.31
CA ARG A 541 -3.30 -17.32 21.04
C ARG A 541 -2.14 -18.30 21.15
N GLU A 542 -2.48 -19.54 21.42
CA GLU A 542 -1.55 -20.66 21.59
C GLU A 542 -0.77 -20.92 20.30
N ASN A 543 -1.46 -21.00 19.16
CA ASN A 543 -0.81 -21.25 17.87
C ASN A 543 0.03 -20.06 17.40
N ALA A 544 -0.38 -18.83 17.73
CA ALA A 544 0.44 -17.63 17.48
C ALA A 544 1.73 -17.65 18.32
N TYR A 545 1.64 -18.08 19.59
CA TYR A 545 2.82 -18.22 20.46
C TYR A 545 3.74 -19.35 19.99
N ILE A 546 3.18 -20.52 19.64
CA ILE A 546 3.94 -21.66 19.06
C ILE A 546 4.67 -21.21 17.80
N MET A 547 4.00 -20.48 16.89
CA MET A 547 4.64 -19.87 15.71
C MET A 547 5.75 -18.89 16.09
N THR A 548 5.54 -18.07 17.12
CA THR A 548 6.55 -17.13 17.62
C THR A 548 7.80 -17.87 18.11
N MET A 549 7.64 -18.99 18.84
CA MET A 549 8.77 -19.81 19.30
C MET A 549 9.51 -20.47 18.13
N MET A 550 8.80 -20.93 17.10
CA MET A 550 9.43 -21.44 15.88
C MET A 550 10.20 -20.34 15.13
N LEU A 551 9.64 -19.12 15.05
CA LEU A 551 10.27 -17.96 14.40
C LEU A 551 11.44 -17.38 15.24
N LYS A 552 11.40 -17.54 16.56
CA LYS A 552 12.52 -17.24 17.46
C LYS A 552 13.73 -18.12 17.16
N GLY A 553 13.50 -19.44 16.92
CA GLY A 553 14.56 -20.37 16.48
C GLY A 553 15.27 -19.93 15.21
N VAL A 554 14.57 -19.29 14.24
CA VAL A 554 15.19 -18.73 13.02
C VAL A 554 16.25 -17.68 13.37
N VAL A 555 16.00 -16.89 14.40
CA VAL A 555 16.91 -15.81 14.87
C VAL A 555 17.94 -16.31 15.85
N ASP A 556 17.60 -17.28 16.71
CA ASP A 556 18.52 -17.80 17.70
C ASP A 556 19.64 -18.67 17.06
N ASP A 557 19.25 -19.66 16.24
CA ASP A 557 20.17 -20.65 15.70
C ASP A 557 20.10 -20.83 14.18
N GLY A 558 19.04 -20.28 13.56
CA GLY A 558 18.71 -20.52 12.13
C GLY A 558 19.35 -19.52 11.17
N THR A 559 18.61 -19.28 10.08
CA THR A 559 19.08 -18.48 8.93
C THR A 559 19.34 -17.01 9.23
N ALA A 560 18.89 -16.49 10.38
CA ALA A 560 19.09 -15.12 10.86
C ALA A 560 19.93 -15.05 12.14
N SER A 561 20.65 -16.10 12.50
CA SER A 561 21.38 -16.19 13.78
C SER A 561 22.46 -15.12 14.01
N PHE A 562 22.86 -14.41 12.99
CA PHE A 562 23.83 -13.31 13.07
C PHE A 562 23.23 -11.94 13.45
N ILE A 563 21.90 -11.84 13.67
CA ILE A 563 21.24 -10.65 14.21
C ILE A 563 21.63 -10.48 15.68
N ASN A 564 22.16 -9.30 16.04
CA ASN A 564 22.65 -9.00 17.40
C ASN A 564 21.53 -8.61 18.36
N LEU A 565 20.44 -8.04 17.88
CA LEU A 565 19.29 -7.59 18.67
C LEU A 565 18.78 -8.68 19.63
N LYS A 566 18.82 -9.95 19.20
CA LYS A 566 18.42 -11.11 20.02
C LYS A 566 19.13 -11.21 21.37
N ASN A 567 20.33 -10.66 21.47
CA ASN A 567 21.10 -10.65 22.73
C ASN A 567 20.58 -9.62 23.75
N SER A 568 19.74 -8.71 23.30
CA SER A 568 19.18 -7.63 24.10
C SER A 568 17.70 -7.81 24.40
N ILE A 569 16.92 -8.28 23.42
CA ILE A 569 15.48 -8.47 23.55
C ILE A 569 15.03 -9.68 22.71
N SER A 570 14.04 -10.41 23.19
CA SER A 570 13.43 -11.52 22.44
C SER A 570 13.01 -11.06 21.05
N THR A 571 13.54 -11.75 20.05
CA THR A 571 13.36 -11.41 18.64
C THR A 571 12.96 -12.66 17.85
N ALA A 572 11.87 -12.57 17.11
CA ALA A 572 11.41 -13.60 16.19
C ALA A 572 11.37 -13.07 14.77
N GLY A 573 11.53 -13.92 13.75
CA GLY A 573 11.47 -13.46 12.38
C GLY A 573 11.76 -14.53 11.34
N LYS A 574 11.66 -14.15 10.08
CA LYS A 574 11.88 -15.05 8.95
C LYS A 574 12.65 -14.37 7.82
N THR A 575 13.63 -15.06 7.28
CA THR A 575 14.34 -14.68 6.05
C THR A 575 13.56 -15.09 4.81
N GLY A 576 13.64 -14.27 3.77
CA GLY A 576 13.13 -14.59 2.44
C GLY A 576 14.17 -14.36 1.36
N THR A 577 14.12 -15.22 0.36
CA THR A 577 14.90 -15.08 -0.87
C THR A 577 14.01 -15.56 -2.00
N SER A 578 13.83 -14.70 -3.02
CA SER A 578 13.12 -15.10 -4.24
C SER A 578 13.98 -15.99 -5.13
N SER A 579 13.36 -16.58 -6.14
CA SER A 579 14.06 -17.34 -7.17
C SER A 579 15.18 -16.48 -7.78
N ASN A 580 16.25 -17.14 -8.20
CA ASN A 580 17.45 -16.49 -8.78
C ASN A 580 18.14 -15.48 -7.84
N ASN A 581 17.83 -15.46 -6.55
CA ASN A 581 18.39 -14.52 -5.57
C ASN A 581 18.13 -13.04 -5.87
N GLU A 582 17.07 -12.68 -6.56
CA GLU A 582 16.78 -11.30 -7.00
C GLU A 582 16.26 -10.40 -5.88
N ASP A 583 15.55 -10.99 -4.91
CA ASP A 583 14.98 -10.29 -3.75
C ASP A 583 15.45 -10.92 -2.45
N LYS A 584 15.83 -10.10 -1.49
CA LYS A 584 16.15 -10.50 -0.13
C LYS A 584 15.16 -9.83 0.82
N TRP A 585 14.55 -10.64 1.69
CA TRP A 585 13.56 -10.20 2.66
C TRP A 585 13.99 -10.59 4.06
N PHE A 586 13.58 -9.79 5.02
CA PHE A 586 13.49 -10.18 6.40
C PHE A 586 12.26 -9.52 7.03
N VAL A 587 11.42 -10.30 7.66
CA VAL A 587 10.34 -9.79 8.50
C VAL A 587 10.52 -10.37 9.88
N GLY A 588 10.67 -9.49 10.85
CA GLY A 588 10.87 -9.87 12.24
C GLY A 588 10.15 -8.95 13.19
N TYR A 589 10.04 -9.38 14.44
CA TYR A 589 9.36 -8.63 15.48
C TYR A 589 9.94 -8.90 16.86
N THR A 590 9.66 -7.96 17.74
CA THR A 590 9.90 -8.01 19.18
C THR A 590 8.55 -7.80 19.89
N PRO A 591 8.47 -7.83 21.21
CA PRO A 591 7.24 -7.44 21.93
C PRO A 591 6.74 -6.02 21.63
N TYR A 592 7.60 -5.14 21.07
CA TYR A 592 7.27 -3.74 20.81
C TYR A 592 6.91 -3.42 19.37
N TYR A 593 7.59 -4.02 18.39
CA TYR A 593 7.47 -3.64 16.97
C TYR A 593 7.56 -4.83 16.04
N VAL A 594 6.82 -4.74 14.92
CA VAL A 594 7.01 -5.60 13.75
C VAL A 594 7.74 -4.78 12.69
N CYS A 595 8.85 -5.29 12.17
CA CYS A 595 9.63 -4.62 11.14
C CYS A 595 9.89 -5.54 9.95
N GLY A 596 9.52 -5.06 8.76
CA GLY A 596 9.86 -5.70 7.50
C GLY A 596 10.93 -4.91 6.75
N VAL A 597 11.86 -5.62 6.13
CA VAL A 597 12.91 -5.05 5.25
C VAL A 597 13.00 -5.86 3.97
N TRP A 598 13.01 -5.16 2.85
CA TRP A 598 13.29 -5.70 1.52
C TRP A 598 14.55 -5.08 0.95
N THR A 599 15.33 -5.87 0.21
CA THR A 599 16.51 -5.43 -0.54
C THR A 599 16.55 -6.11 -1.90
N GLY A 600 16.72 -5.33 -2.97
CA GLY A 600 16.75 -5.80 -4.36
C GLY A 600 17.06 -4.68 -5.35
N TYR A 601 17.15 -5.00 -6.61
CA TYR A 601 17.25 -4.00 -7.68
C TYR A 601 15.87 -3.71 -8.26
N ASP A 602 15.66 -2.49 -8.77
CA ASP A 602 14.39 -2.12 -9.45
C ASP A 602 14.16 -2.99 -10.69
N THR A 603 15.20 -3.24 -11.46
CA THR A 603 15.23 -4.30 -12.48
C THR A 603 15.77 -5.57 -11.82
N PRO A 604 14.99 -6.68 -11.77
CA PRO A 604 15.38 -7.91 -11.11
C PRO A 604 16.80 -8.35 -11.53
N THR A 605 17.69 -8.45 -10.54
CA THR A 605 19.09 -8.79 -10.74
C THR A 605 19.58 -9.59 -9.52
N PRO A 606 20.27 -10.70 -9.70
CA PRO A 606 20.72 -11.55 -8.60
C PRO A 606 21.61 -10.82 -7.58
N LEU A 607 21.37 -11.11 -6.31
CA LEU A 607 22.10 -10.59 -5.14
C LEU A 607 22.92 -11.70 -4.50
N TYR A 608 24.24 -11.54 -4.48
CA TYR A 608 25.18 -12.53 -3.95
C TYR A 608 25.83 -12.02 -2.65
N TYR A 609 25.10 -12.12 -1.54
CA TYR A 609 25.59 -11.78 -0.20
C TYR A 609 25.71 -13.02 0.68
N THR A 610 26.80 -13.12 1.45
CA THR A 610 26.98 -14.20 2.43
C THR A 610 25.94 -14.09 3.56
N LYS A 611 25.70 -12.87 4.04
CA LYS A 611 24.65 -12.55 5.02
C LYS A 611 23.52 -11.81 4.32
N ASN A 612 22.28 -12.16 4.64
CA ASN A 612 21.12 -11.47 4.07
C ASN A 612 21.16 -9.97 4.44
N PRO A 613 21.23 -9.06 3.44
CA PRO A 613 21.33 -7.62 3.68
C PRO A 613 20.11 -7.05 4.41
N SER A 614 18.92 -7.62 4.20
CA SER A 614 17.70 -7.20 4.90
C SER A 614 17.75 -7.50 6.39
N CYS A 615 18.41 -8.60 6.81
CA CYS A 615 18.65 -8.88 8.23
C CYS A 615 19.63 -7.85 8.85
N ILE A 616 20.67 -7.45 8.11
CA ILE A 616 21.64 -6.45 8.59
C ILE A 616 20.95 -5.11 8.83
N LEU A 617 20.10 -4.68 7.88
CA LEU A 617 19.35 -3.43 8.00
C LEU A 617 18.30 -3.51 9.13
N PHE A 618 17.57 -4.62 9.21
CA PHE A 618 16.65 -4.86 10.32
C PHE A 618 17.34 -4.71 11.68
N ASP A 619 18.46 -5.39 11.86
CA ASP A 619 19.27 -5.31 13.11
C ASP A 619 19.59 -3.85 13.46
N LYS A 620 20.11 -3.08 12.50
CA LYS A 620 20.47 -1.67 12.71
C LYS A 620 19.29 -0.74 12.95
N ILE A 621 18.16 -0.97 12.30
CA ILE A 621 16.93 -0.20 12.49
C ILE A 621 16.36 -0.49 13.87
N MET A 622 16.26 -1.77 14.23
CA MET A 622 15.61 -2.19 15.47
C MET A 622 16.47 -1.93 16.70
N GLU A 623 17.81 -2.04 16.62
CA GLU A 623 18.70 -1.58 17.68
C GLU A 623 18.41 -0.12 18.07
N ARG A 624 18.20 0.77 17.07
CA ARG A 624 17.88 2.18 17.29
C ARG A 624 16.44 2.40 17.76
N ALA A 625 15.52 1.61 17.23
CA ALA A 625 14.10 1.70 17.59
C ALA A 625 13.87 1.39 19.08
N HIS A 626 14.68 0.51 19.67
CA HIS A 626 14.53 0.06 21.06
C HIS A 626 15.28 0.92 22.09
N VAL A 627 15.99 1.97 21.67
CA VAL A 627 16.66 2.87 22.62
C VAL A 627 15.64 3.50 23.56
N GLY A 628 15.82 3.30 24.86
CA GLY A 628 14.95 3.84 25.91
C GLY A 628 13.76 2.96 26.30
N LEU A 629 13.60 1.78 25.68
CA LEU A 629 12.58 0.81 26.06
C LEU A 629 13.09 -0.19 27.11
N ASP A 630 12.17 -0.83 27.80
CA ASP A 630 12.47 -1.94 28.71
C ASP A 630 12.79 -3.22 27.89
N LEU A 631 14.06 -3.56 27.83
CA LEU A 631 14.54 -4.71 27.07
C LEU A 631 14.33 -6.07 27.79
N SER A 632 13.87 -6.07 29.03
CA SER A 632 13.52 -7.29 29.76
C SER A 632 12.16 -7.88 29.35
N ASN A 633 11.38 -7.13 28.52
CA ASN A 633 10.07 -7.57 28.06
C ASN A 633 10.20 -8.75 27.07
N ASP A 634 9.35 -9.76 27.22
CA ASP A 634 9.33 -10.97 26.39
C ASP A 634 7.95 -11.14 25.73
N PHE A 635 7.84 -12.10 24.83
CA PHE A 635 6.56 -12.47 24.23
C PHE A 635 5.60 -13.05 25.27
N GLU A 636 4.35 -12.60 25.25
CA GLU A 636 3.32 -13.04 26.21
C GLU A 636 3.00 -14.52 26.00
N GLU A 637 3.34 -15.35 26.97
CA GLU A 637 3.06 -16.80 26.95
C GLU A 637 1.61 -17.06 27.42
N PRO A 638 0.77 -17.72 26.59
CA PRO A 638 -0.55 -18.17 27.02
C PRO A 638 -0.44 -19.25 28.10
N PHE A 639 -1.39 -19.23 29.06
CA PHE A 639 -1.40 -20.16 30.18
C PHE A 639 -1.51 -21.65 29.76
N GLU A 640 -2.13 -21.89 28.60
CA GLU A 640 -2.37 -23.24 28.05
C GLU A 640 -1.16 -23.88 27.38
N ILE A 641 -0.01 -23.18 27.30
CA ILE A 641 1.20 -23.69 26.70
C ILE A 641 1.91 -24.67 27.65
N LEU A 642 2.31 -25.81 27.12
CA LEU A 642 3.06 -26.85 27.80
C LEU A 642 4.43 -27.02 27.14
N GLU A 643 5.49 -26.84 27.91
CA GLU A 643 6.84 -27.19 27.50
C GLU A 643 7.10 -28.69 27.72
N ARG A 644 7.55 -29.41 26.69
CA ARG A 644 7.93 -30.83 26.76
C ARG A 644 9.15 -31.09 25.88
N ASP A 645 9.98 -32.03 26.38
CA ASP A 645 11.09 -32.52 25.57
C ASP A 645 10.60 -33.58 24.59
N PHE A 646 10.96 -33.44 23.33
CA PHE A 646 10.63 -34.35 22.26
C PHE A 646 11.87 -34.82 21.49
N CYS A 647 11.76 -35.98 20.85
CA CYS A 647 12.82 -36.52 20.01
C CYS A 647 12.86 -35.87 18.64
N PHE A 648 14.01 -35.34 18.26
CA PHE A 648 14.23 -34.65 16.96
C PHE A 648 13.80 -35.52 15.76
N ASP A 649 14.12 -36.80 15.77
CA ASP A 649 13.95 -37.71 14.60
C ASP A 649 12.55 -38.35 14.53
N SER A 650 11.80 -38.37 15.63
CA SER A 650 10.47 -38.98 15.65
C SER A 650 9.32 -37.99 15.91
N GLY A 651 9.61 -36.84 16.52
CA GLY A 651 8.59 -35.92 16.99
C GLY A 651 7.83 -36.38 18.24
N MET A 652 8.07 -37.60 18.73
CA MET A 652 7.49 -38.18 19.94
C MET A 652 8.21 -37.67 21.20
N LEU A 653 7.67 -37.94 22.38
CA LEU A 653 8.38 -37.65 23.64
C LEU A 653 9.71 -38.38 23.69
N VAL A 654 10.69 -37.84 24.40
CA VAL A 654 12.04 -38.40 24.54
C VAL A 654 11.97 -39.79 25.17
N GLY A 655 12.50 -40.78 24.49
CA GLY A 655 12.71 -42.13 25.02
C GLY A 655 14.16 -42.33 25.51
N ASP A 656 14.39 -43.39 26.28
CA ASP A 656 15.68 -43.66 26.94
C ASP A 656 16.89 -43.69 25.97
N ASN A 657 16.67 -44.15 24.73
CA ASN A 657 17.75 -44.25 23.75
C ASN A 657 18.02 -42.95 22.95
N CYS A 658 17.19 -41.92 23.07
CA CYS A 658 17.35 -40.69 22.29
C CYS A 658 18.61 -39.89 22.67
N ASN A 659 19.09 -40.04 23.91
CA ASN A 659 20.29 -39.37 24.41
C ASN A 659 21.59 -40.13 24.11
N GLU A 660 21.50 -41.36 23.65
CA GLU A 660 22.64 -42.25 23.34
C GLU A 660 22.94 -42.34 21.83
N ASP A 661 22.30 -41.50 20.98
CA ASP A 661 22.52 -41.50 19.52
C ASP A 661 23.97 -41.10 19.19
N LEU A 662 24.51 -41.65 18.13
CA LEU A 662 25.89 -41.37 17.69
C LEU A 662 26.12 -39.87 17.32
N ARG A 663 25.06 -39.18 16.95
CA ARG A 663 25.08 -37.75 16.66
C ARG A 663 25.03 -36.85 17.90
N GLY A 664 24.87 -37.44 19.09
CA GLY A 664 24.62 -36.72 20.35
C GLY A 664 23.15 -36.83 20.78
N SER A 665 22.78 -36.10 21.84
CA SER A 665 21.40 -36.06 22.30
C SER A 665 20.45 -35.59 21.19
N ARG A 666 19.38 -36.35 21.02
CA ARG A 666 18.29 -36.01 20.06
C ARG A 666 17.07 -35.44 20.78
N ALA A 667 17.21 -35.02 22.02
CA ALA A 667 16.18 -34.36 22.79
C ALA A 667 16.16 -32.82 22.49
N LEU A 668 15.00 -32.32 22.13
CA LEU A 668 14.76 -30.88 21.97
C LEU A 668 13.56 -30.46 22.80
N LYS A 669 13.58 -29.21 23.28
CA LYS A 669 12.44 -28.55 23.93
C LYS A 669 11.39 -28.16 22.89
N GLY A 670 10.13 -28.45 23.15
CA GLY A 670 8.98 -28.06 22.30
C GLY A 670 7.87 -27.41 23.08
N TYR A 671 7.02 -26.66 22.34
CA TYR A 671 5.88 -25.90 22.85
C TYR A 671 4.58 -26.49 22.28
N PHE A 672 3.64 -26.83 23.15
CA PHE A 672 2.44 -27.56 22.78
C PHE A 672 1.24 -27.04 23.53
N THR A 673 0.04 -27.36 23.03
CA THR A 673 -1.19 -27.35 23.82
C THR A 673 -1.48 -28.74 24.33
N TYR A 674 -2.37 -28.87 25.31
CA TYR A 674 -2.77 -30.17 25.84
C TYR A 674 -3.29 -31.12 24.76
N ASP A 675 -4.02 -30.58 23.77
CA ASP A 675 -4.68 -31.37 22.73
C ASP A 675 -3.74 -31.79 21.59
N ASN A 676 -2.60 -31.11 21.41
CA ASN A 676 -1.68 -31.38 20.30
C ASN A 676 -0.30 -31.91 20.72
N MET A 677 -0.08 -32.08 22.02
CA MET A 677 1.17 -32.59 22.57
C MET A 677 1.37 -34.05 22.21
N PRO A 678 2.58 -34.52 21.83
CA PRO A 678 2.87 -35.92 21.66
C PRO A 678 2.73 -36.65 23.00
N ILE A 679 2.14 -37.83 22.97
CA ILE A 679 1.92 -38.68 24.16
C ILE A 679 2.75 -39.94 24.19
N GLU A 680 3.23 -40.38 23.03
CA GLU A 680 4.01 -41.60 22.90
C GLU A 680 5.50 -41.31 23.08
N LEU A 681 6.22 -42.25 23.73
CA LEU A 681 7.68 -42.22 23.83
C LEU A 681 8.32 -42.68 22.51
N CYS A 682 9.44 -42.05 22.17
CA CYS A 682 10.20 -42.42 20.97
C CYS A 682 10.58 -43.89 20.94
N ASN A 683 10.14 -44.56 19.92
CA ASN A 683 10.43 -45.97 19.64
C ASN A 683 11.35 -46.17 18.43
N ARG A 684 11.81 -45.11 17.79
CA ARG A 684 12.66 -45.18 16.59
C ARG A 684 14.15 -45.38 16.92
N HIS A 685 14.60 -44.92 18.08
CA HIS A 685 15.99 -45.13 18.51
C HIS A 685 16.14 -46.51 19.17
N LYS A 686 16.94 -47.35 18.58
CA LYS A 686 17.21 -48.72 19.07
C LYS A 686 18.61 -48.80 19.63
N SER A 687 18.74 -49.38 20.82
CA SER A 687 20.04 -49.65 21.41
C SER A 687 20.70 -50.85 20.69
N VAL A 688 21.90 -50.62 20.22
CA VAL A 688 22.73 -51.61 19.52
C VAL A 688 24.14 -51.61 20.09
N TYR A 689 24.88 -52.68 19.87
CA TYR A 689 26.32 -52.71 20.10
C TYR A 689 27.05 -52.56 18.77
N ILE A 690 27.99 -51.62 18.74
CA ILE A 690 28.81 -51.33 17.56
C ILE A 690 30.29 -51.61 17.87
N ASP A 691 31.06 -51.89 16.84
CA ASP A 691 32.52 -51.90 16.92
C ASP A 691 33.02 -50.44 17.05
N ALA A 692 33.82 -50.15 18.08
CA ALA A 692 34.33 -48.77 18.34
C ALA A 692 35.30 -48.30 17.25
N TYR A 693 35.79 -49.16 16.35
CA TYR A 693 36.71 -48.79 15.27
C TYR A 693 36.00 -48.35 13.99
N ASP A 694 35.07 -49.15 13.51
CA ASP A 694 34.38 -48.90 12.24
C ASP A 694 32.92 -48.48 12.41
N GLY A 695 32.37 -48.53 13.63
CA GLY A 695 31.00 -48.15 13.94
C GLY A 695 29.92 -49.10 13.40
N MET A 696 30.29 -50.27 12.91
CA MET A 696 29.36 -51.29 12.37
C MET A 696 28.68 -52.06 13.50
N ILE A 697 27.44 -52.51 13.27
CA ILE A 697 26.66 -53.28 14.24
C ILE A 697 27.32 -54.65 14.45
N LEU A 698 27.41 -55.06 15.72
CA LEU A 698 27.91 -56.34 16.14
C LEU A 698 26.74 -57.29 16.42
N GLU A 699 26.59 -58.35 15.62
CA GLU A 699 25.57 -59.39 15.85
C GLU A 699 25.84 -60.17 17.13
N ASN A 700 27.13 -60.41 17.48
CA ASN A 700 27.58 -61.13 18.66
C ASN A 700 28.52 -60.26 19.54
N PRO A 701 27.97 -59.26 20.26
CA PRO A 701 28.78 -58.27 21.01
C PRO A 701 29.62 -58.90 22.13
N LEU A 702 29.32 -60.11 22.58
CA LEU A 702 30.10 -60.79 23.59
C LEU A 702 31.50 -61.23 23.10
N LEU A 703 31.70 -61.38 21.80
CA LEU A 703 32.97 -61.81 21.18
C LEU A 703 33.92 -60.66 20.90
N PHE A 704 33.47 -59.39 21.06
CA PHE A 704 34.25 -58.20 20.72
C PHE A 704 34.64 -57.40 21.98
N TRP A 705 35.93 -57.26 22.25
CA TRP A 705 36.45 -56.47 23.36
C TRP A 705 36.33 -54.96 23.13
N ARG A 706 36.22 -54.48 21.86
CA ARG A 706 36.06 -53.07 21.44
C ARG A 706 34.59 -52.67 21.27
N LYS A 707 33.65 -53.40 21.83
CA LYS A 707 32.23 -53.07 21.74
C LYS A 707 31.91 -51.79 22.48
N ARG A 708 31.05 -50.99 21.87
CA ARG A 708 30.43 -49.80 22.47
C ARG A 708 28.92 -49.91 22.31
N ARG A 709 28.19 -49.57 23.37
CA ARG A 709 26.74 -49.38 23.26
C ARG A 709 26.48 -48.05 22.57
N ALA A 710 25.53 -48.00 21.66
CA ALA A 710 25.10 -46.83 20.95
C ALA A 710 23.62 -46.94 20.60
N SER A 711 22.99 -45.84 20.25
CA SER A 711 21.69 -45.85 19.68
C SER A 711 21.74 -45.46 18.18
N LEU A 712 20.95 -46.14 17.37
CA LEU A 712 20.80 -45.87 15.94
C LEU A 712 19.32 -45.74 15.58
N LEU A 713 19.06 -45.05 14.49
CA LEU A 713 17.72 -44.73 14.03
C LEU A 713 17.14 -45.89 13.19
N GLU A 714 15.99 -46.43 13.59
CA GLU A 714 15.22 -47.38 12.80
C GLU A 714 14.28 -46.67 11.86
N TYR A 715 14.71 -46.48 10.61
CA TYR A 715 13.93 -45.85 9.55
C TYR A 715 14.34 -46.38 8.19
N THR A 716 13.36 -46.65 7.33
CA THR A 716 13.58 -47.08 5.95
C THR A 716 13.12 -45.97 5.00
N ARG A 717 13.98 -45.59 4.08
CA ARG A 717 13.77 -44.53 3.13
C ARG A 717 13.84 -45.07 1.70
N ASN A 718 12.92 -44.62 0.87
CA ASN A 718 12.93 -44.91 -0.56
C ASN A 718 13.26 -43.65 -1.32
N VAL A 719 14.54 -43.44 -1.64
CA VAL A 719 15.06 -42.34 -2.43
C VAL A 719 16.04 -42.88 -3.47
N PRO A 720 16.25 -42.22 -4.62
CA PRO A 720 17.27 -42.61 -5.58
C PRO A 720 18.67 -42.64 -4.95
N ASP A 721 19.48 -43.66 -5.27
CA ASP A 721 20.84 -43.86 -4.72
C ASP A 721 21.79 -42.68 -4.95
N GLU A 722 21.48 -41.83 -5.92
CA GLU A 722 22.28 -40.65 -6.28
C GLU A 722 22.14 -39.48 -5.28
N ILE A 723 21.15 -39.56 -4.37
CA ILE A 723 20.88 -38.50 -3.42
C ILE A 723 21.53 -38.81 -2.08
N HIS A 724 22.50 -37.98 -1.69
CA HIS A 724 23.07 -38.06 -0.35
C HIS A 724 22.13 -37.42 0.67
N ILE A 725 21.75 -38.19 1.70
CA ILE A 725 20.95 -37.74 2.83
C ILE A 725 21.80 -37.80 4.10
N GLU A 726 21.92 -36.67 4.82
CA GLU A 726 22.87 -36.55 5.96
C GLU A 726 22.64 -37.56 7.10
N ASP A 727 21.41 -37.99 7.38
CA ASP A 727 21.10 -38.93 8.43
C ASP A 727 21.24 -40.40 8.00
N SER A 728 21.48 -40.70 6.72
CA SER A 728 21.57 -42.08 6.19
C SER A 728 22.65 -42.92 6.87
N ASP A 729 23.77 -42.32 7.23
CA ASP A 729 24.88 -43.00 7.91
C ASP A 729 24.54 -43.44 9.35
N TYR A 730 23.43 -43.00 9.90
CA TYR A 730 22.97 -43.27 11.26
C TYR A 730 21.77 -44.22 11.32
N LEU A 731 21.34 -44.71 10.15
CA LEU A 731 20.28 -45.73 10.06
C LEU A 731 20.82 -47.13 10.41
N ILE A 732 20.00 -47.93 11.05
CA ILE A 732 20.37 -49.34 11.40
C ILE A 732 20.76 -50.09 10.14
N GLU A 733 20.04 -49.96 9.05
CA GLU A 733 20.28 -50.72 7.83
C GLU A 733 21.62 -50.38 7.16
N SER A 734 22.04 -49.12 7.19
CA SER A 734 23.33 -48.71 6.62
C SER A 734 24.55 -49.21 7.39
N ARG A 735 24.36 -49.66 8.65
CA ARG A 735 25.44 -50.14 9.54
C ARG A 735 25.44 -51.64 9.83
N LYS A 736 24.58 -52.38 9.18
CA LYS A 736 24.66 -53.86 9.16
C LYS A 736 25.86 -54.28 8.32
N ARG A 737 26.70 -55.21 8.85
CA ARG A 737 27.74 -55.81 8.02
C ARG A 737 27.06 -56.72 6.97
N MET A 738 27.41 -56.52 5.69
CA MET A 738 26.99 -57.42 4.60
C MET A 738 27.54 -58.81 4.80
#